data_d886470136baf54fc8c94ad2fe21380f
#
_entry.id   d886470136baf54fc8c94ad2fe21380f
#
_cell.length_a   1.000
_cell.length_b   1.000
_cell.length_c   1.000
_cell.angle_alpha   90.00
_cell.angle_beta   90.00
_cell.angle_gamma   90.00
#
_symmetry.space_group_name_H-M   'P 1'
#
loop_
_entity.id
_entity.type
_entity.pdbx_description
1 polymer ?
#
loop_
_entity_poly.entity_id
_entity_poly.type
_entity_poly.pdbx_seq_one_letter_code
_entity_poly.pdbx_strand_id
1 'polypeptide(L)'
;MTQYLPIKRLIPVLIIFLLSLSPLMSQSAAAWQTLVMADDIWSYFPGTSEPPANWSAPDFDDGSWPTGPGGIGYGDGDDATVIDRTGSLYLRTSFSVADLSAISDLLLYVDFDDGFVAYINGTEVARANLGVSGSRPAFTEFATLNTYEARLPSGGTPSSFLITKEMMESVLKEGNNVLALQVHNCDATSSDLSSTTYLIAAISGGSNNYRETPEWFSDPFGELSHLPLVVIETMGQTIPDEPKIPARMKVIDNGSATGNNQFQSGTDYEGNIAVEVRGQSSQMFPKKSYSIELKTEDGEDASASLLGMPEEEDWVLYAPYSDKSMMRNALTFHLGERMGAWQPRFRFCEVYLNGDYAGIYQLTESVKRDKGRVDISKLNPDEISGDDLTGGYILKVDKTGGLTSDEYFRTNPATVYPGSTKYNFTYVYPKYDEMAPEQKAYIRKYIADTENALNGESFSDSEKGFRKYLDVSSFVDFQIIQELTNNVDGYRFSTFFYKDKESKGGKLKAGPLWDFDLCYGNEDYTDFNLETDTWLYPRFTDQYGSRLHWWARLMEDLSYRSVFISRWKSLRKGAFSTDSIMHFIDNTTDYLGEAVDRNFSRWPILGKYVWPNYFIGNTHDEELDYLKDWIVARVNWMDANVMLAENVSENYNEKDILVFPNPARDYLNLYMYLTNTGRIRTEIFDLTGRKAFSSDLTPESEGYAYFSLDVSGLAGGFYVLQIYQGNVRIGRRNIIISR
;
A
#
# COMPACT_ATOMS: atom_id res chain seq x y z
N MET A 1 -82.05 -13.51 -27.39
CA MET A 1 -82.34 -12.50 -26.33
C MET A 1 -80.99 -11.98 -25.81
N THR A 2 -80.63 -10.87 -26.28
CA THR A 2 -79.37 -10.17 -26.10
C THR A 2 -79.59 -9.05 -25.07
N GLN A 3 -78.90 -9.11 -23.93
CA GLN A 3 -78.92 -7.99 -22.99
C GLN A 3 -77.65 -7.21 -23.11
N TYR A 4 -77.71 -5.96 -23.48
CA TYR A 4 -76.63 -4.97 -23.44
C TYR A 4 -76.48 -4.42 -22.01
N LEU A 5 -75.22 -4.36 -21.48
CA LEU A 5 -74.87 -3.58 -20.33
C LEU A 5 -74.09 -2.30 -20.74
N PRO A 6 -74.35 -1.15 -20.11
CA PRO A 6 -73.86 0.12 -20.56
C PRO A 6 -72.40 0.38 -20.09
N ILE A 7 -71.61 0.91 -21.01
CA ILE A 7 -70.23 1.40 -20.77
C ILE A 7 -70.30 2.72 -19.98
N LYS A 8 -69.74 2.71 -18.74
CA LYS A 8 -69.49 3.95 -18.00
C LYS A 8 -68.20 4.62 -18.54
N ARG A 9 -68.37 5.83 -19.11
CA ARG A 9 -67.27 6.71 -19.49
C ARG A 9 -66.56 7.20 -18.21
N LEU A 10 -65.27 6.83 -18.00
CA LEU A 10 -64.37 7.48 -17.07
C LEU A 10 -63.76 8.70 -17.77
N ILE A 11 -63.96 9.87 -17.20
CA ILE A 11 -63.30 11.12 -17.56
C ILE A 11 -61.93 11.10 -16.84
N PRO A 12 -60.78 11.23 -17.53
CA PRO A 12 -59.52 11.40 -16.84
C PRO A 12 -59.42 12.83 -16.32
N VAL A 13 -59.35 12.98 -15.00
CA VAL A 13 -58.99 14.27 -14.37
C VAL A 13 -57.49 14.43 -14.57
N LEU A 14 -57.12 15.37 -15.43
CA LEU A 14 -55.77 15.81 -15.66
C LEU A 14 -55.35 16.72 -14.48
N ILE A 15 -54.63 16.15 -13.49
CA ILE A 15 -53.96 16.93 -12.43
C ILE A 15 -52.73 17.55 -13.04
N ILE A 16 -52.80 18.84 -13.37
CA ILE A 16 -51.64 19.64 -13.75
C ILE A 16 -50.87 19.95 -12.48
N PHE A 17 -49.76 19.23 -12.24
CA PHE A 17 -48.73 19.61 -11.28
C PHE A 17 -48.00 20.82 -11.86
N LEU A 18 -48.33 22.02 -11.40
CA LEU A 18 -47.49 23.20 -11.54
C LEU A 18 -46.21 22.96 -10.71
N LEU A 19 -45.19 22.37 -11.30
CA LEU A 19 -43.83 22.48 -10.84
C LEU A 19 -43.44 23.95 -10.93
N SER A 20 -43.39 24.62 -9.77
CA SER A 20 -42.70 25.89 -9.64
C SER A 20 -41.20 25.61 -9.92
N LEU A 21 -40.80 25.88 -11.16
CA LEU A 21 -39.39 26.09 -11.49
C LEU A 21 -38.94 27.33 -10.72
N SER A 22 -38.40 27.13 -9.52
CA SER A 22 -37.49 28.10 -8.93
C SER A 22 -36.35 28.21 -9.95
N PRO A 23 -35.96 29.40 -10.40
CA PRO A 23 -34.75 29.53 -11.18
C PRO A 23 -33.62 29.02 -10.28
N LEU A 24 -32.99 27.90 -10.62
CA LEU A 24 -31.62 27.68 -10.18
C LEU A 24 -30.84 28.89 -10.67
N MET A 25 -30.60 29.83 -9.77
CA MET A 25 -29.56 30.80 -9.97
C MET A 25 -28.29 29.96 -10.16
N SER A 26 -27.83 29.87 -11.39
CA SER A 26 -26.48 29.46 -11.70
C SER A 26 -25.60 30.39 -10.86
N GLN A 27 -25.07 29.90 -9.73
CA GLN A 27 -23.99 30.57 -9.08
C GLN A 27 -22.90 30.66 -10.15
N SER A 28 -22.57 31.87 -10.59
CA SER A 28 -21.47 32.08 -11.50
C SER A 28 -20.25 31.43 -10.86
N ALA A 29 -19.56 30.54 -11.59
CA ALA A 29 -18.33 29.92 -11.11
C ALA A 29 -17.44 31.04 -10.55
N ALA A 30 -16.87 30.83 -9.35
CA ALA A 30 -15.95 31.77 -8.78
C ALA A 30 -14.74 31.92 -9.71
N ALA A 31 -14.31 33.15 -9.98
CA ALA A 31 -13.11 33.39 -10.77
C ALA A 31 -11.92 33.58 -9.82
N TRP A 32 -10.85 32.84 -10.06
CA TRP A 32 -9.61 33.00 -9.31
C TRP A 32 -8.92 34.29 -9.69
N GLN A 33 -8.52 35.08 -8.72
CA GLN A 33 -7.85 36.36 -8.86
C GLN A 33 -6.73 36.52 -7.81
N THR A 34 -5.68 37.27 -8.12
CA THR A 34 -4.49 37.41 -7.27
C THR A 34 -4.55 38.71 -6.45
N LEU A 35 -4.50 38.57 -5.14
CA LEU A 35 -4.42 39.66 -4.17
C LEU A 35 -2.98 40.15 -3.98
N VAL A 36 -2.01 39.21 -3.90
CA VAL A 36 -0.57 39.48 -3.80
C VAL A 36 0.16 38.70 -4.88
N MET A 37 0.99 39.37 -5.67
CA MET A 37 1.82 38.85 -6.74
C MET A 37 3.31 38.82 -6.37
N ALA A 38 4.07 37.99 -7.05
CA ALA A 38 5.52 37.90 -6.87
C ALA A 38 6.23 39.26 -7.00
N ASP A 39 5.81 40.10 -7.95
CA ASP A 39 6.41 41.39 -8.24
C ASP A 39 5.90 42.56 -7.37
N ASP A 40 5.04 42.31 -6.41
CA ASP A 40 4.62 43.34 -5.44
C ASP A 40 5.81 43.81 -4.60
N ILE A 41 5.72 45.05 -4.14
CA ILE A 41 6.76 45.63 -3.29
C ILE A 41 6.60 45.13 -1.86
N TRP A 42 7.66 44.59 -1.33
CA TRP A 42 7.77 44.11 0.03
C TRP A 42 8.75 45.00 0.83
N SER A 43 8.40 45.27 2.09
CA SER A 43 9.37 45.70 3.09
C SER A 43 10.07 44.45 3.63
N TYR A 44 11.39 44.47 3.73
CA TYR A 44 12.15 43.33 4.22
C TYR A 44 13.15 43.70 5.31
N PHE A 45 13.45 42.74 6.16
CA PHE A 45 14.41 42.88 7.24
C PHE A 45 15.26 41.59 7.29
N PRO A 46 16.54 41.69 6.94
CA PRO A 46 17.48 40.57 7.11
C PRO A 46 17.61 40.26 8.62
N GLY A 47 17.54 38.97 8.99
CA GLY A 47 17.56 38.53 10.36
C GLY A 47 18.89 38.68 11.06
N THR A 48 19.41 39.94 11.12
CA THR A 48 20.64 40.29 11.87
C THR A 48 20.39 40.46 13.36
N SER A 49 19.12 40.60 13.77
CA SER A 49 18.63 40.67 15.14
C SER A 49 17.15 40.29 15.18
N GLU A 50 16.61 40.09 16.37
CA GLU A 50 15.16 39.86 16.55
C GLU A 50 14.37 41.13 16.19
N PRO A 51 13.40 41.08 15.26
CA PRO A 51 12.53 42.20 15.00
C PRO A 51 11.57 42.40 16.17
N PRO A 52 10.93 43.62 16.31
CA PRO A 52 9.93 43.85 17.35
C PRO A 52 8.81 42.78 17.32
N ALA A 53 8.31 42.39 18.48
CA ALA A 53 7.35 41.30 18.62
C ALA A 53 6.05 41.47 17.79
N ASN A 54 5.66 42.71 17.46
CA ASN A 54 4.51 43.03 16.61
C ASN A 54 4.83 43.23 15.13
N TRP A 55 6.00 42.82 14.67
CA TRP A 55 6.47 43.05 13.29
C TRP A 55 5.50 42.55 12.21
N SER A 56 4.71 41.51 12.48
CA SER A 56 3.70 40.95 11.55
C SER A 56 2.31 41.62 11.68
N ALA A 57 2.12 42.52 12.62
CA ALA A 57 0.83 43.18 12.88
C ALA A 57 0.57 44.33 11.91
N PRO A 58 -0.71 44.71 11.63
CA PRO A 58 -1.04 45.78 10.70
C PRO A 58 -0.60 47.19 11.15
N ASP A 59 -0.44 47.42 12.45
CA ASP A 59 -0.06 48.71 13.05
C ASP A 59 1.46 48.85 13.22
N PHE A 60 2.26 47.89 12.81
CA PHE A 60 3.71 48.00 12.86
C PHE A 60 4.21 48.96 11.77
N ASP A 61 5.05 49.91 12.19
CA ASP A 61 5.74 50.85 11.28
C ASP A 61 6.99 50.21 10.71
N ASP A 62 6.94 49.78 9.46
CA ASP A 62 8.03 49.21 8.68
C ASP A 62 8.74 50.25 7.77
N GLY A 63 8.45 51.52 7.94
CA GLY A 63 9.02 52.61 7.12
C GLY A 63 10.55 52.74 7.18
N SER A 64 11.19 52.12 8.18
CA SER A 64 12.65 52.03 8.26
C SER A 64 13.26 50.80 7.57
N TRP A 65 12.43 49.86 7.11
CA TRP A 65 12.88 48.67 6.42
C TRP A 65 13.16 48.98 4.94
N PRO A 66 14.19 48.40 4.33
CA PRO A 66 14.38 48.47 2.90
C PRO A 66 13.20 47.82 2.16
N THR A 67 12.99 48.24 0.93
CA THR A 67 11.90 47.72 0.08
C THR A 67 12.40 47.24 -1.25
N GLY A 68 11.76 46.21 -1.82
CA GLY A 68 12.05 45.69 -3.14
C GLY A 68 10.91 44.85 -3.67
N PRO A 69 10.90 44.52 -4.99
CA PRO A 69 9.96 43.54 -5.52
C PRO A 69 10.17 42.17 -4.87
N GLY A 70 9.10 41.40 -4.74
CA GLY A 70 9.14 40.03 -4.22
C GLY A 70 9.97 39.09 -5.09
N GLY A 71 10.27 37.89 -4.62
CA GLY A 71 11.42 37.11 -5.02
C GLY A 71 12.64 37.74 -4.33
N ILE A 72 12.69 37.61 -3.00
CA ILE A 72 13.71 38.24 -2.16
C ILE A 72 14.57 37.16 -1.53
N GLY A 73 15.88 37.25 -1.79
CA GLY A 73 16.83 36.27 -1.31
C GLY A 73 18.26 36.52 -1.74
N TYR A 74 19.06 35.47 -1.78
CA TYR A 74 20.45 35.50 -2.27
C TYR A 74 20.88 34.09 -2.71
N GLY A 75 21.86 34.02 -3.63
CA GLY A 75 22.68 32.82 -3.89
C GLY A 75 22.63 32.34 -5.33
N ASP A 76 21.49 31.85 -5.80
CA ASP A 76 21.33 31.11 -7.06
C ASP A 76 20.96 32.00 -8.27
N GLY A 77 20.66 33.29 -8.07
CA GLY A 77 20.46 34.29 -9.13
C GLY A 77 19.05 34.32 -9.72
N ASP A 78 18.08 33.81 -9.01
CA ASP A 78 16.64 33.82 -9.35
C ASP A 78 15.87 34.94 -8.62
N ASP A 79 16.49 35.59 -7.63
CA ASP A 79 15.89 36.63 -6.82
C ASP A 79 15.77 37.96 -7.56
N ALA A 80 14.60 38.59 -7.56
CA ALA A 80 14.38 39.94 -8.08
C ALA A 80 14.96 41.02 -7.14
N THR A 81 14.99 40.74 -5.83
CA THR A 81 15.63 41.57 -4.82
C THR A 81 16.73 40.78 -4.12
N VAL A 82 17.96 41.05 -4.49
CA VAL A 82 19.13 40.37 -3.94
C VAL A 82 19.56 41.05 -2.62
N ILE A 83 19.70 40.25 -1.57
CA ILE A 83 20.13 40.71 -0.23
C ILE A 83 21.49 40.11 0.16
N ASP A 84 22.11 40.65 1.19
CA ASP A 84 23.28 40.05 1.79
C ASP A 84 22.90 38.73 2.51
N ARG A 85 23.82 37.78 2.54
CA ARG A 85 23.64 36.47 3.19
C ARG A 85 23.18 36.60 4.63
N THR A 86 22.08 35.89 4.98
CA THR A 86 21.47 35.88 6.30
C THR A 86 20.90 34.52 6.61
N GLY A 87 20.79 34.15 7.89
CA GLY A 87 20.14 32.90 8.33
C GLY A 87 18.61 33.00 8.39
N SER A 88 18.05 34.22 8.40
CA SER A 88 16.62 34.45 8.36
C SER A 88 16.26 35.76 7.69
N LEU A 89 15.03 35.87 7.19
CA LEU A 89 14.50 37.01 6.46
C LEU A 89 13.04 37.26 6.87
N TYR A 90 12.70 38.51 7.15
CA TYR A 90 11.35 38.94 7.49
C TYR A 90 10.81 39.83 6.37
N LEU A 91 9.61 39.52 5.90
CA LEU A 91 8.97 40.14 4.75
C LEU A 91 7.59 40.65 5.11
N ARG A 92 7.21 41.80 4.55
CA ARG A 92 5.87 42.40 4.76
C ARG A 92 5.38 43.08 3.50
N THR A 93 4.13 42.83 3.14
CA THR A 93 3.43 43.62 2.11
C THR A 93 1.99 43.89 2.51
N SER A 94 1.40 44.93 1.95
CA SER A 94 -0.01 45.27 2.18
C SER A 94 -0.85 44.93 0.97
N PHE A 95 -2.04 44.41 1.21
CA PHE A 95 -3.04 44.14 0.17
C PHE A 95 -4.43 44.58 0.62
N SER A 96 -5.34 44.85 -0.32
CA SER A 96 -6.70 45.32 -0.02
C SER A 96 -7.73 44.27 -0.39
N VAL A 97 -8.72 44.12 0.52
CA VAL A 97 -9.92 43.29 0.29
C VAL A 97 -11.09 44.25 0.11
N ALA A 98 -11.71 44.23 -1.08
CA ALA A 98 -12.81 45.14 -1.43
C ALA A 98 -14.14 44.68 -0.81
N ASP A 99 -14.41 43.38 -0.81
CA ASP A 99 -15.61 42.74 -0.28
C ASP A 99 -15.23 41.35 0.21
N LEU A 100 -15.20 41.17 1.50
CA LEU A 100 -14.85 39.89 2.13
C LEU A 100 -15.89 38.80 1.83
N SER A 101 -17.18 39.20 1.71
CA SER A 101 -18.25 38.23 1.43
C SER A 101 -18.19 37.64 0.03
N ALA A 102 -17.47 38.27 -0.91
CA ALA A 102 -17.26 37.79 -2.25
C ALA A 102 -16.15 36.70 -2.34
N ILE A 103 -15.30 36.57 -1.32
CA ILE A 103 -14.21 35.58 -1.30
C ILE A 103 -14.80 34.25 -0.78
N SER A 104 -14.79 33.21 -1.63
CA SER A 104 -15.21 31.86 -1.24
C SER A 104 -14.04 31.04 -0.70
N ASP A 105 -12.86 31.17 -1.30
CA ASP A 105 -11.65 30.42 -0.97
C ASP A 105 -10.41 31.30 -1.06
N LEU A 106 -9.41 31.02 -0.26
CA LEU A 106 -8.14 31.78 -0.23
C LEU A 106 -6.96 30.81 -0.16
N LEU A 107 -6.06 30.94 -1.12
CA LEU A 107 -4.85 30.13 -1.24
C LEU A 107 -3.61 31.00 -1.10
N LEU A 108 -2.74 30.64 -0.19
CA LEU A 108 -1.39 31.15 -0.11
C LEU A 108 -0.44 30.21 -0.85
N TYR A 109 0.31 30.73 -1.81
CA TYR A 109 1.38 30.00 -2.46
C TYR A 109 2.70 30.62 -2.04
N VAL A 110 3.62 29.79 -1.58
CA VAL A 110 4.97 30.20 -1.19
C VAL A 110 5.98 29.30 -1.88
N ASP A 111 6.85 29.91 -2.68
CA ASP A 111 8.08 29.31 -3.17
C ASP A 111 9.18 29.74 -2.25
N PHE A 112 9.82 28.82 -1.54
CA PHE A 112 10.72 29.14 -0.44
C PHE A 112 11.87 28.15 -0.35
N ASP A 113 12.91 28.59 0.29
CA ASP A 113 14.14 27.89 0.63
C ASP A 113 14.58 28.33 2.04
N ASP A 114 14.73 27.51 3.03
CA ASP A 114 14.38 26.12 3.36
C ASP A 114 13.08 25.99 4.16
N GLY A 115 12.68 26.99 4.93
CA GLY A 115 11.50 26.98 5.79
C GLY A 115 10.87 28.34 6.01
N PHE A 116 9.55 28.40 6.28
CA PHE A 116 8.85 29.67 6.53
C PHE A 116 7.71 29.57 7.52
N VAL A 117 7.28 30.74 8.03
CA VAL A 117 5.99 30.97 8.69
C VAL A 117 5.33 32.20 8.06
N ALA A 118 4.06 32.10 7.69
CA ALA A 118 3.26 33.19 7.13
C ALA A 118 2.18 33.66 8.10
N TYR A 119 1.97 34.97 8.09
CA TYR A 119 0.98 35.64 8.94
C TYR A 119 0.10 36.56 8.10
N ILE A 120 -1.21 36.57 8.39
CA ILE A 120 -2.12 37.64 7.94
C ILE A 120 -2.57 38.43 9.17
N ASN A 121 -2.34 39.75 9.11
CA ASN A 121 -2.69 40.66 10.19
C ASN A 121 -2.15 40.23 11.58
N GLY A 122 -0.97 39.58 11.60
CA GLY A 122 -0.31 39.12 12.83
C GLY A 122 -0.72 37.73 13.32
N THR A 123 -1.66 37.08 12.65
CA THR A 123 -2.09 35.73 12.96
C THR A 123 -1.44 34.74 11.97
N GLU A 124 -0.83 33.66 12.47
CA GLU A 124 -0.23 32.63 11.66
C GLU A 124 -1.31 31.93 10.81
N VAL A 125 -1.04 31.81 9.49
CA VAL A 125 -1.97 31.18 8.53
C VAL A 125 -1.35 29.98 7.80
N ALA A 126 -0.02 29.91 7.74
CA ALA A 126 0.68 28.78 7.13
C ALA A 126 2.10 28.68 7.71
N ARG A 127 2.64 27.47 7.66
CA ARG A 127 4.02 27.17 8.06
C ARG A 127 4.53 25.95 7.31
N ALA A 128 5.79 25.95 6.94
CA ALA A 128 6.47 24.75 6.47
C ALA A 128 7.92 24.72 6.94
N ASN A 129 8.39 23.55 7.33
CA ASN A 129 9.78 23.22 7.66
C ASN A 129 10.45 24.12 8.73
N LEU A 130 9.70 24.80 9.57
CA LEU A 130 10.24 25.75 10.55
C LEU A 130 9.48 25.73 11.88
N GLY A 131 10.10 25.19 12.92
CA GLY A 131 9.58 25.20 14.29
C GLY A 131 8.23 24.51 14.48
N VAL A 132 7.53 24.83 15.57
CA VAL A 132 6.22 24.23 15.94
C VAL A 132 5.09 25.25 15.72
N SER A 133 3.95 24.83 15.18
CA SER A 133 2.78 25.66 14.94
C SER A 133 2.38 26.45 16.21
N GLY A 134 2.06 27.73 16.03
CA GLY A 134 1.73 28.65 17.10
C GLY A 134 2.94 29.23 17.88
N SER A 135 4.17 28.72 17.64
CA SER A 135 5.39 29.35 18.18
C SER A 135 5.95 30.36 17.17
N ARG A 136 6.63 31.39 17.67
CA ARG A 136 7.41 32.29 16.82
C ARG A 136 8.86 31.84 16.83
N PRO A 137 9.42 31.37 15.69
CA PRO A 137 10.83 31.02 15.60
C PRO A 137 11.70 32.26 15.87
N ALA A 138 12.77 32.11 16.65
CA ALA A 138 13.76 33.16 16.86
C ALA A 138 14.58 33.37 15.55
N PHE A 139 15.08 34.61 15.31
CA PHE A 139 15.87 34.90 14.11
C PHE A 139 17.10 33.99 13.90
N THR A 140 17.55 33.30 14.95
CA THR A 140 18.67 32.34 14.95
C THR A 140 18.23 30.90 14.82
N GLU A 141 16.93 30.62 14.78
CA GLU A 141 16.41 29.28 14.57
C GLU A 141 16.57 28.91 13.10
N PHE A 142 16.95 27.67 12.84
CA PHE A 142 17.11 27.16 11.48
C PHE A 142 15.94 26.28 11.09
N ALA A 143 15.70 26.19 9.78
CA ALA A 143 14.76 25.25 9.21
C ALA A 143 15.17 23.80 9.59
N THR A 144 14.19 22.93 9.72
CA THR A 144 14.40 21.56 10.21
C THR A 144 15.12 20.68 9.19
N LEU A 145 14.97 21.01 7.90
CA LEU A 145 15.55 20.29 6.76
C LEU A 145 16.43 21.17 5.90
N ASN A 146 17.44 20.54 5.33
CA ASN A 146 18.40 21.11 4.40
C ASN A 146 18.16 20.68 2.94
N THR A 147 16.94 20.41 2.54
CA THR A 147 16.65 19.84 1.19
C THR A 147 15.39 20.41 0.57
N TYR A 148 14.84 21.47 1.12
CA TYR A 148 13.65 22.11 0.55
C TYR A 148 14.06 23.31 -0.29
N GLU A 149 14.10 23.12 -1.59
CA GLU A 149 14.52 24.10 -2.59
C GLU A 149 13.33 24.81 -3.23
N ALA A 150 13.50 26.08 -3.62
CA ALA A 150 12.53 26.79 -4.41
C ALA A 150 12.27 26.10 -5.75
N ARG A 151 11.04 26.06 -6.21
CA ARG A 151 10.59 25.24 -7.36
C ARG A 151 10.37 26.03 -8.64
N LEU A 152 9.97 27.30 -8.52
CA LEU A 152 9.70 28.15 -9.68
C LEU A 152 10.89 28.23 -10.64
N PRO A 153 12.14 28.36 -10.16
CA PRO A 153 13.30 28.43 -11.06
C PRO A 153 13.52 27.17 -11.89
N SER A 154 13.07 26.02 -11.36
CA SER A 154 13.14 24.72 -12.07
C SER A 154 11.90 24.41 -12.92
N GLY A 155 10.94 25.35 -13.03
CA GLY A 155 9.68 25.18 -13.76
C GLY A 155 8.60 24.42 -12.97
N GLY A 156 8.77 24.29 -11.65
CA GLY A 156 7.76 23.72 -10.74
C GLY A 156 6.72 24.77 -10.31
N THR A 157 5.79 24.33 -9.46
CA THR A 157 4.77 25.22 -8.85
C THR A 157 5.11 25.45 -7.37
N PRO A 158 4.86 26.66 -6.83
CA PRO A 158 5.00 26.95 -5.41
C PRO A 158 4.12 26.03 -4.54
N SER A 159 4.54 25.82 -3.30
CA SER A 159 3.71 25.10 -2.32
C SER A 159 2.43 25.85 -2.01
N SER A 160 1.30 25.14 -1.97
CA SER A 160 -0.03 25.71 -1.76
C SER A 160 -0.55 25.44 -0.36
N PHE A 161 -1.13 26.48 0.26
CA PHE A 161 -1.72 26.41 1.59
C PHE A 161 -3.14 26.99 1.55
N LEU A 162 -4.15 26.17 1.85
CA LEU A 162 -5.51 26.64 1.95
C LEU A 162 -5.68 27.38 3.29
N ILE A 163 -6.11 28.64 3.21
CA ILE A 163 -6.58 29.38 4.37
C ILE A 163 -8.07 29.07 4.50
N THR A 164 -8.44 28.24 5.49
CA THR A 164 -9.82 27.79 5.66
C THR A 164 -10.78 28.96 5.82
N LYS A 165 -12.04 28.75 5.51
CA LYS A 165 -13.05 29.82 5.61
C LYS A 165 -13.12 30.41 7.01
N GLU A 166 -13.07 29.58 8.05
CA GLU A 166 -13.10 30.00 9.44
C GLU A 166 -11.86 30.85 9.77
N MET A 167 -10.69 30.45 9.30
CA MET A 167 -9.45 31.21 9.49
C MET A 167 -9.51 32.51 8.69
N MET A 168 -9.92 32.47 7.43
CA MET A 168 -10.08 33.65 6.57
C MET A 168 -10.99 34.71 7.22
N GLU A 169 -12.17 34.31 7.67
CA GLU A 169 -13.13 35.20 8.34
C GLU A 169 -12.57 35.78 9.68
N SER A 170 -11.65 35.05 10.33
CA SER A 170 -11.01 35.51 11.58
C SER A 170 -9.84 36.47 11.36
N VAL A 171 -9.12 36.36 10.24
CA VAL A 171 -7.88 37.13 10.03
C VAL A 171 -8.04 38.26 9.02
N LEU A 172 -8.91 38.14 7.99
CA LEU A 172 -9.12 39.18 6.98
C LEU A 172 -10.13 40.23 7.43
N LYS A 173 -9.96 41.41 6.89
CA LYS A 173 -10.93 42.53 7.04
C LYS A 173 -11.10 43.24 5.69
N GLU A 174 -12.23 43.87 5.51
CA GLU A 174 -12.40 44.78 4.37
C GLU A 174 -11.43 45.95 4.48
N GLY A 175 -10.93 46.41 3.34
CA GLY A 175 -9.86 47.40 3.26
C GLY A 175 -8.47 46.81 3.37
N ASN A 176 -7.58 47.48 4.04
CA ASN A 176 -6.16 47.17 4.07
C ASN A 176 -5.83 46.02 5.04
N ASN A 177 -5.10 45.01 4.54
CA ASN A 177 -4.56 43.88 5.27
C ASN A 177 -3.03 43.80 5.07
N VAL A 178 -2.35 43.05 5.90
CA VAL A 178 -0.91 42.83 5.83
C VAL A 178 -0.65 41.32 5.71
N LEU A 179 0.10 40.91 4.69
CA LEU A 179 0.73 39.61 4.60
C LEU A 179 2.19 39.76 5.03
N ALA A 180 2.61 38.89 5.96
CA ALA A 180 3.97 38.90 6.48
C ALA A 180 4.52 37.49 6.50
N LEU A 181 5.80 37.32 6.15
CA LEU A 181 6.51 36.06 6.20
C LEU A 181 7.80 36.17 6.98
N GLN A 182 8.19 35.11 7.68
CA GLN A 182 9.56 34.93 8.12
C GLN A 182 10.08 33.66 7.47
N VAL A 183 11.23 33.74 6.82
CA VAL A 183 11.87 32.67 6.03
C VAL A 183 13.23 32.38 6.65
N HIS A 184 13.56 31.11 6.80
CA HIS A 184 14.76 30.68 7.50
C HIS A 184 15.52 29.63 6.70
N ASN A 185 16.83 29.78 6.69
CA ASN A 185 17.77 28.79 6.18
C ASN A 185 17.86 27.56 7.08
N CYS A 186 18.35 26.45 6.54
CA CYS A 186 18.64 25.21 7.28
C CYS A 186 19.89 25.34 8.19
N ASP A 187 20.86 26.18 7.81
CA ASP A 187 22.05 26.47 8.64
C ASP A 187 22.68 27.82 8.28
N ALA A 188 23.69 28.22 9.06
CA ALA A 188 24.42 29.49 8.87
C ALA A 188 25.35 29.48 7.63
N THR A 189 25.54 28.32 6.99
CA THR A 189 26.45 28.13 5.86
C THR A 189 25.74 27.82 4.56
N SER A 190 24.38 27.82 4.54
CA SER A 190 23.61 27.63 3.32
C SER A 190 24.03 28.55 2.21
N SER A 191 24.06 28.08 0.96
CA SER A 191 24.51 28.81 -0.20
C SER A 191 23.55 29.92 -0.66
N ASP A 192 22.28 29.73 -0.37
CA ASP A 192 21.13 30.48 -0.87
C ASP A 192 20.03 30.66 0.17
N LEU A 193 19.05 31.43 -0.10
CA LEU A 193 17.78 31.62 0.55
C LEU A 193 16.87 32.38 -0.39
N SER A 194 15.66 31.91 -0.63
CA SER A 194 14.70 32.59 -1.50
C SER A 194 13.28 32.56 -0.94
N SER A 195 12.48 33.60 -1.27
CA SER A 195 11.04 33.60 -1.01
C SER A 195 10.27 34.37 -2.08
N THR A 196 9.41 33.66 -2.79
CA THR A 196 8.43 34.21 -3.73
C THR A 196 7.02 33.83 -3.32
N THR A 197 6.15 34.82 -3.12
CA THR A 197 4.85 34.59 -2.48
C THR A 197 3.69 35.14 -3.31
N TYR A 198 2.60 34.38 -3.37
CA TYR A 198 1.33 34.78 -3.98
C TYR A 198 0.16 34.53 -3.02
N LEU A 199 -0.82 35.43 -3.05
CA LEU A 199 -2.09 35.25 -2.36
C LEU A 199 -3.21 35.29 -3.40
N ILE A 200 -3.91 34.17 -3.58
CA ILE A 200 -4.88 33.97 -4.67
C ILE A 200 -6.25 33.64 -4.05
N ALA A 201 -7.29 34.33 -4.47
CA ALA A 201 -8.64 34.19 -3.96
C ALA A 201 -9.63 33.78 -5.05
N ALA A 202 -10.56 32.88 -4.72
CA ALA A 202 -11.74 32.60 -5.53
C ALA A 202 -12.81 33.64 -5.24
N ILE A 203 -13.18 34.45 -6.24
CA ILE A 203 -14.11 35.57 -6.14
C ILE A 203 -15.44 35.21 -6.79
N SER A 204 -16.51 35.21 -6.00
CA SER A 204 -17.87 35.02 -6.48
C SER A 204 -18.47 36.32 -7.00
N GLY A 205 -19.42 36.25 -7.97
CA GLY A 205 -20.16 37.42 -8.44
C GLY A 205 -19.57 38.20 -9.60
N GLY A 206 -18.45 37.72 -10.21
CA GLY A 206 -17.94 38.23 -11.50
C GLY A 206 -17.32 39.63 -11.46
N SER A 207 -16.87 40.13 -10.29
CA SER A 207 -16.14 41.39 -10.17
C SER A 207 -14.65 41.16 -10.45
N ASN A 208 -14.09 41.82 -11.46
CA ASN A 208 -12.65 41.84 -11.75
C ASN A 208 -11.97 42.97 -10.94
N ASN A 209 -11.88 42.79 -9.62
CA ASN A 209 -11.30 43.81 -8.74
C ASN A 209 -9.80 43.63 -8.50
N TYR A 210 -9.25 42.46 -8.87
CA TYR A 210 -7.87 42.07 -8.61
C TYR A 210 -7.19 41.62 -9.92
N ARG A 211 -5.91 41.24 -9.82
CA ARG A 211 -5.09 40.82 -10.96
C ARG A 211 -5.43 39.40 -11.40
N GLU A 212 -5.10 39.09 -12.65
CA GLU A 212 -5.16 37.72 -13.19
C GLU A 212 -4.21 36.80 -12.39
N THR A 213 -4.50 35.52 -12.41
CA THR A 213 -3.65 34.50 -11.79
C THR A 213 -2.37 34.31 -12.60
N PRO A 214 -1.25 33.87 -11.95
CA PRO A 214 -0.02 33.52 -12.67
C PRO A 214 -0.25 32.42 -13.71
N GLU A 215 0.61 32.37 -14.75
CA GLU A 215 0.50 31.38 -15.85
C GLU A 215 0.59 29.92 -15.35
N TRP A 216 1.33 29.68 -14.28
CA TRP A 216 1.46 28.33 -13.68
C TRP A 216 0.25 27.94 -12.83
N PHE A 217 -0.63 28.87 -12.49
CA PHE A 217 -1.77 28.58 -11.61
C PHE A 217 -2.83 27.78 -12.36
N SER A 218 -3.20 26.64 -11.81
CA SER A 218 -4.38 25.89 -12.17
C SER A 218 -5.40 25.92 -11.02
N ASP A 219 -6.68 25.92 -11.34
CA ASP A 219 -7.73 25.88 -10.31
C ASP A 219 -7.64 24.56 -9.53
N PRO A 220 -7.21 24.59 -8.25
CA PRO A 220 -7.01 23.36 -7.49
C PRO A 220 -8.32 22.67 -7.10
N PHE A 221 -9.47 23.35 -7.27
CA PHE A 221 -10.79 22.76 -7.09
C PHE A 221 -11.40 22.29 -8.42
N GLY A 222 -10.78 22.63 -9.55
CA GLY A 222 -11.21 22.26 -10.90
C GLY A 222 -10.78 20.85 -11.30
N GLU A 223 -9.66 20.37 -10.82
CA GLU A 223 -9.20 19.00 -11.06
C GLU A 223 -9.61 18.07 -9.92
N LEU A 224 -10.67 17.30 -10.18
CA LEU A 224 -11.13 16.27 -9.25
C LEU A 224 -10.49 14.93 -9.57
N SER A 225 -9.86 14.31 -8.58
CA SER A 225 -9.42 12.94 -8.72
C SER A 225 -10.61 11.96 -8.64
N HIS A 226 -10.64 11.00 -9.54
CA HIS A 226 -11.57 9.87 -9.44
C HIS A 226 -11.08 8.79 -8.48
N LEU A 227 -9.78 8.82 -8.09
CA LEU A 227 -9.22 7.95 -7.06
C LEU A 227 -9.44 8.57 -5.66
N PRO A 228 -9.50 7.74 -4.62
CA PRO A 228 -9.43 8.22 -3.25
C PRO A 228 -8.17 9.05 -3.02
N LEU A 229 -8.25 10.04 -2.13
CA LEU A 229 -7.10 10.83 -1.72
C LEU A 229 -6.70 10.50 -0.28
N VAL A 230 -5.40 10.43 -0.04
CA VAL A 230 -4.81 10.42 1.30
C VAL A 230 -4.01 11.71 1.46
N VAL A 231 -4.44 12.56 2.39
CA VAL A 231 -3.78 13.84 2.67
C VAL A 231 -3.12 13.76 4.04
N ILE A 232 -1.82 14.00 4.10
CA ILE A 232 -1.02 13.95 5.33
C ILE A 232 -0.43 15.32 5.60
N GLU A 233 -0.65 15.83 6.82
CA GLU A 233 -0.13 17.09 7.31
C GLU A 233 0.79 16.84 8.51
N THR A 234 2.08 17.08 8.33
CA THR A 234 3.11 16.88 9.36
C THR A 234 3.45 18.16 10.12
N MET A 235 2.69 19.24 9.88
CA MET A 235 2.96 20.57 10.42
C MET A 235 4.38 21.08 10.12
N GLY A 236 4.85 20.78 8.89
CA GLY A 236 6.18 21.18 8.41
C GLY A 236 7.34 20.31 8.87
N GLN A 237 7.07 19.21 9.61
CA GLN A 237 8.11 18.26 9.99
C GLN A 237 8.41 17.30 8.85
N THR A 238 9.68 16.97 8.67
CA THR A 238 10.08 15.87 7.80
C THR A 238 9.73 14.54 8.44
N ILE A 239 9.24 13.64 7.64
CA ILE A 239 9.00 12.28 8.08
C ILE A 239 10.34 11.52 8.10
N PRO A 240 10.86 11.12 9.29
CA PRO A 240 12.10 10.38 9.41
C PRO A 240 11.92 8.90 9.09
N ASP A 241 13.03 8.13 9.02
CA ASP A 241 13.01 6.67 9.00
C ASP A 241 12.51 6.11 10.34
N GLU A 242 13.06 6.60 11.46
CA GLU A 242 12.67 6.29 12.84
C GLU A 242 13.06 7.46 13.76
N PRO A 243 12.29 7.72 14.81
CA PRO A 243 10.98 7.16 15.17
C PRO A 243 9.82 7.80 14.37
N LYS A 244 8.64 7.19 14.41
CA LYS A 244 7.42 7.82 13.88
C LYS A 244 7.18 9.18 14.50
N ILE A 245 6.76 10.14 13.67
CA ILE A 245 6.35 11.49 14.12
C ILE A 245 4.83 11.64 14.11
N PRO A 246 4.27 12.49 14.98
CA PRO A 246 2.84 12.82 14.94
C PRO A 246 2.51 13.62 13.67
N ALA A 247 1.37 13.31 13.07
CA ALA A 247 0.82 14.01 11.91
C ALA A 247 -0.72 13.93 11.94
N ARG A 248 -1.37 14.64 11.05
CA ARG A 248 -2.80 14.46 10.75
C ARG A 248 -2.96 13.80 9.40
N MET A 249 -3.97 12.97 9.29
CA MET A 249 -4.33 12.34 8.01
C MET A 249 -5.82 12.46 7.78
N LYS A 250 -6.20 12.72 6.54
CA LYS A 250 -7.56 12.51 6.06
C LYS A 250 -7.56 11.63 4.83
N VAL A 251 -8.58 10.79 4.74
CA VAL A 251 -8.86 9.95 3.58
C VAL A 251 -10.19 10.42 3.00
N ILE A 252 -10.16 10.80 1.73
CA ILE A 252 -11.30 11.38 1.02
C ILE A 252 -11.71 10.42 -0.08
N ASP A 253 -12.92 9.88 0.00
CA ASP A 253 -13.52 9.06 -1.04
C ASP A 253 -15.00 9.40 -1.21
N ASN A 254 -15.29 10.27 -2.17
CA ASN A 254 -16.66 10.64 -2.57
C ASN A 254 -17.16 9.80 -3.75
N GLY A 255 -16.39 8.80 -4.15
CA GLY A 255 -16.60 8.00 -5.34
C GLY A 255 -16.22 8.73 -6.65
N SER A 256 -15.89 7.95 -7.66
CA SER A 256 -15.38 8.44 -8.95
C SER A 256 -16.31 9.40 -9.69
N ALA A 257 -17.64 9.30 -9.47
CA ALA A 257 -18.61 10.16 -10.14
C ALA A 257 -18.66 11.58 -9.57
N THR A 258 -18.36 11.75 -8.26
CA THR A 258 -18.34 13.05 -7.59
C THR A 258 -16.95 13.67 -7.66
N GLY A 259 -15.92 12.84 -7.59
CA GLY A 259 -14.53 13.24 -7.54
C GLY A 259 -14.08 13.74 -6.16
N ASN A 260 -12.77 13.69 -5.97
CA ASN A 260 -12.08 14.01 -4.72
C ASN A 260 -11.12 15.18 -4.90
N ASN A 261 -11.05 16.05 -3.90
CA ASN A 261 -10.13 17.18 -3.85
C ASN A 261 -9.46 17.25 -2.47
N GLN A 262 -8.16 17.59 -2.42
CA GLN A 262 -7.38 17.60 -1.18
C GLN A 262 -7.91 18.55 -0.09
N PHE A 263 -8.71 19.55 -0.45
CA PHE A 263 -9.24 20.55 0.47
C PHE A 263 -10.59 20.14 1.10
N GLN A 264 -11.20 19.04 0.63
CA GLN A 264 -12.40 18.50 1.25
C GLN A 264 -12.09 17.88 2.60
N SER A 265 -13.10 17.81 3.48
CA SER A 265 -13.02 17.06 4.74
C SER A 265 -12.84 15.57 4.45
N GLY A 266 -12.24 14.85 5.38
CA GLY A 266 -12.15 13.39 5.32
C GLY A 266 -13.54 12.76 5.30
N THR A 267 -13.87 12.04 4.24
CA THR A 267 -15.16 11.36 4.10
C THR A 267 -15.10 9.90 4.52
N ASP A 268 -13.91 9.29 4.46
CA ASP A 268 -13.65 7.93 4.91
C ASP A 268 -12.92 7.90 6.26
N TYR A 269 -11.93 8.79 6.44
CA TYR A 269 -11.20 8.97 7.70
C TYR A 269 -10.70 10.40 7.86
N GLU A 270 -10.68 10.91 9.09
CA GLU A 270 -9.94 12.10 9.45
C GLU A 270 -9.52 11.99 10.92
N GLY A 271 -8.20 12.06 11.21
CA GLY A 271 -7.68 11.90 12.56
C GLY A 271 -6.16 12.06 12.66
N ASN A 272 -5.68 11.85 13.88
CA ASN A 272 -4.25 11.84 14.16
C ASN A 272 -3.61 10.52 13.73
N ILE A 273 -2.35 10.59 13.33
CA ILE A 273 -1.52 9.45 12.97
C ILE A 273 -0.11 9.61 13.56
N ALA A 274 0.60 8.50 13.64
CA ALA A 274 2.05 8.47 13.71
C ALA A 274 2.60 7.93 12.38
N VAL A 275 3.58 8.61 11.78
CA VAL A 275 4.10 8.29 10.44
C VAL A 275 5.62 8.28 10.40
N GLU A 276 6.18 7.34 9.66
CA GLU A 276 7.61 7.22 9.37
C GLU A 276 7.86 6.80 7.93
N VAL A 277 9.03 7.10 7.39
CA VAL A 277 9.50 6.54 6.11
C VAL A 277 9.80 5.06 6.33
N ARG A 278 9.43 4.21 5.38
CA ARG A 278 9.69 2.78 5.45
C ARG A 278 10.46 2.26 4.25
N GLY A 279 10.98 1.04 4.41
CA GLY A 279 11.76 0.31 3.42
C GLY A 279 13.25 0.35 3.77
N GLN A 280 14.04 -0.39 3.03
CA GLN A 280 15.51 -0.32 3.12
C GLN A 280 16.07 0.27 1.82
N SER A 281 16.04 -0.50 0.73
CA SER A 281 16.55 -0.04 -0.57
C SER A 281 15.67 1.05 -1.19
N SER A 282 14.35 0.98 -0.99
CA SER A 282 13.38 1.95 -1.53
C SER A 282 13.52 3.36 -0.94
N GLN A 283 14.18 3.50 0.20
CA GLN A 283 14.47 4.83 0.78
C GLN A 283 15.43 5.67 -0.07
N MET A 284 16.17 5.06 -1.01
CA MET A 284 16.98 5.82 -1.97
C MET A 284 16.17 6.63 -2.98
N PHE A 285 14.89 6.26 -3.19
CA PHE A 285 14.03 6.94 -4.15
C PHE A 285 13.45 8.24 -3.57
N PRO A 286 13.24 9.28 -4.39
CA PRO A 286 12.62 10.52 -3.93
C PRO A 286 11.16 10.32 -3.49
N LYS A 287 10.42 9.43 -4.16
CA LYS A 287 9.05 9.05 -3.77
C LYS A 287 9.10 8.00 -2.67
N LYS A 288 8.84 8.41 -1.43
CA LYS A 288 8.96 7.56 -0.23
C LYS A 288 7.72 6.73 0.02
N SER A 289 7.90 5.52 0.52
CA SER A 289 6.83 4.73 1.15
C SER A 289 6.75 5.05 2.65
N TYR A 290 5.56 4.94 3.24
CA TYR A 290 5.33 5.30 4.65
C TYR A 290 4.68 4.17 5.43
N SER A 291 5.08 4.01 6.71
CA SER A 291 4.30 3.31 7.73
C SER A 291 3.42 4.31 8.44
N ILE A 292 2.16 3.97 8.60
CA ILE A 292 1.15 4.80 9.26
C ILE A 292 0.54 4.01 10.40
N GLU A 293 0.39 4.65 11.55
CA GLU A 293 -0.30 4.13 12.71
C GLU A 293 -1.35 5.14 13.14
N LEU A 294 -2.62 4.72 13.19
CA LEU A 294 -3.71 5.60 13.58
C LEU A 294 -3.67 5.88 15.08
N LYS A 295 -3.94 7.13 15.47
CA LYS A 295 -3.87 7.59 16.86
C LYS A 295 -5.14 8.32 17.28
N THR A 296 -5.48 8.19 18.56
CA THR A 296 -6.47 9.06 19.22
C THR A 296 -5.92 10.48 19.40
N GLU A 297 -6.76 11.42 19.88
CA GLU A 297 -6.30 12.77 20.23
C GLU A 297 -5.29 12.78 21.37
N ASP A 298 -5.34 11.78 22.25
CA ASP A 298 -4.40 11.62 23.37
C ASP A 298 -3.12 10.88 22.97
N GLY A 299 -2.97 10.48 21.69
CA GLY A 299 -1.79 9.78 21.15
C GLY A 299 -1.77 8.27 21.37
N GLU A 300 -2.83 7.68 21.92
CA GLU A 300 -2.98 6.22 22.04
C GLU A 300 -3.35 5.60 20.68
N ASP A 301 -3.18 4.29 20.55
CA ASP A 301 -3.52 3.56 19.34
C ASP A 301 -5.03 3.62 19.05
N ALA A 302 -5.37 3.85 17.80
CA ALA A 302 -6.74 3.89 17.30
C ALA A 302 -6.89 2.99 16.08
N SER A 303 -8.06 2.38 15.93
CA SER A 303 -8.35 1.55 14.77
C SER A 303 -9.47 2.17 13.95
N ALA A 304 -9.36 2.07 12.64
CA ALA A 304 -10.41 2.46 11.69
C ALA A 304 -10.39 1.59 10.44
N SER A 305 -11.56 1.48 9.81
CA SER A 305 -11.66 0.96 8.45
C SER A 305 -11.22 2.05 7.48
N LEU A 306 -10.28 1.76 6.58
CA LEU A 306 -9.84 2.68 5.54
C LEU A 306 -10.21 2.12 4.16
N LEU A 307 -10.94 2.91 3.37
CA LEU A 307 -11.38 2.56 2.00
C LEU A 307 -12.05 1.19 1.91
N GLY A 308 -12.90 0.87 2.92
CA GLY A 308 -13.62 -0.39 3.01
C GLY A 308 -12.76 -1.62 3.34
N MET A 309 -11.50 -1.47 3.71
CA MET A 309 -10.68 -2.52 4.30
C MET A 309 -11.00 -2.66 5.79
N PRO A 310 -10.84 -3.86 6.39
CA PRO A 310 -11.15 -4.09 7.81
C PRO A 310 -10.42 -3.13 8.75
N GLU A 311 -11.10 -2.80 9.84
CA GLU A 311 -10.61 -1.93 10.90
C GLU A 311 -9.27 -2.41 11.47
N GLU A 312 -8.30 -1.49 11.52
CA GLU A 312 -6.95 -1.74 12.04
C GLU A 312 -6.22 -0.40 12.31
N GLU A 313 -5.15 -0.44 13.10
CA GLU A 313 -4.32 0.70 13.43
C GLU A 313 -3.14 0.91 12.47
N ASP A 314 -2.51 -0.20 11.99
CA ASP A 314 -1.29 -0.18 11.19
C ASP A 314 -1.54 -0.30 9.68
N TRP A 315 -1.09 0.69 8.94
CA TRP A 315 -1.23 0.78 7.48
C TRP A 315 0.10 1.09 6.79
N VAL A 316 0.14 0.83 5.51
CA VAL A 316 1.30 1.13 4.66
C VAL A 316 0.84 1.91 3.43
N LEU A 317 1.49 3.04 3.18
CA LEU A 317 1.44 3.71 1.88
C LEU A 317 2.67 3.26 1.07
N TYR A 318 2.45 2.31 0.18
CA TYR A 318 3.48 1.85 -0.74
C TYR A 318 3.58 2.78 -1.96
N ALA A 319 4.79 3.24 -2.26
CA ALA A 319 5.12 4.12 -3.37
C ALA A 319 5.71 3.34 -4.54
N PRO A 320 4.98 3.07 -5.63
CA PRO A 320 5.52 2.39 -6.81
C PRO A 320 6.38 3.36 -7.63
N TYR A 321 7.67 3.50 -7.29
CA TYR A 321 8.60 4.37 -8.01
C TYR A 321 9.42 3.62 -9.05
N SER A 322 10.09 2.52 -8.67
CA SER A 322 10.81 1.65 -9.61
C SER A 322 9.88 0.71 -10.38
N ASP A 323 8.68 0.42 -9.86
CA ASP A 323 7.63 -0.26 -10.62
C ASP A 323 6.81 0.75 -11.43
N LYS A 324 7.26 1.06 -12.64
CA LYS A 324 6.59 2.02 -13.52
C LYS A 324 5.25 1.52 -14.06
N SER A 325 4.97 0.22 -14.00
CA SER A 325 3.64 -0.32 -14.28
C SER A 325 2.64 -0.01 -13.16
N MET A 326 3.12 0.30 -11.95
CA MET A 326 2.37 0.56 -10.70
C MET A 326 1.57 -0.64 -10.18
N MET A 327 1.68 -1.82 -10.77
CA MET A 327 0.76 -2.91 -10.46
C MET A 327 1.40 -4.27 -10.14
N ARG A 328 2.74 -4.41 -10.08
CA ARG A 328 3.38 -5.70 -9.79
C ARG A 328 2.98 -6.26 -8.43
N ASN A 329 3.03 -5.44 -7.37
CA ASN A 329 2.53 -5.82 -6.05
C ASN A 329 1.01 -6.10 -6.07
N ALA A 330 0.23 -5.21 -6.68
CA ALA A 330 -1.22 -5.33 -6.76
C ALA A 330 -1.66 -6.62 -7.46
N LEU A 331 -1.07 -6.95 -8.61
CA LEU A 331 -1.33 -8.18 -9.35
C LEU A 331 -0.98 -9.41 -8.49
N THR A 332 0.18 -9.39 -7.84
CA THR A 332 0.63 -10.52 -7.03
C THR A 332 -0.27 -10.77 -5.83
N PHE A 333 -0.69 -9.71 -5.12
CA PHE A 333 -1.64 -9.83 -4.00
C PHE A 333 -3.01 -10.31 -4.49
N HIS A 334 -3.50 -9.79 -5.61
CA HIS A 334 -4.74 -10.25 -6.22
C HIS A 334 -4.70 -11.75 -6.56
N LEU A 335 -3.63 -12.22 -7.19
CA LEU A 335 -3.46 -13.64 -7.48
C LEU A 335 -3.38 -14.48 -6.22
N GLY A 336 -2.63 -14.03 -5.21
CA GLY A 336 -2.52 -14.71 -3.92
C GLY A 336 -3.87 -14.81 -3.18
N GLU A 337 -4.68 -13.76 -3.18
CA GLU A 337 -6.03 -13.77 -2.60
C GLU A 337 -6.92 -14.84 -3.26
N ARG A 338 -6.81 -15.00 -4.59
CA ARG A 338 -7.55 -16.02 -5.34
C ARG A 338 -7.14 -17.46 -5.01
N MET A 339 -6.04 -17.66 -4.32
CA MET A 339 -5.62 -18.96 -3.80
C MET A 339 -6.32 -19.35 -2.49
N GLY A 340 -6.98 -18.40 -1.82
CA GLY A 340 -7.85 -18.64 -0.67
C GLY A 340 -7.22 -18.39 0.70
N ALA A 341 -5.94 -17.99 0.79
CA ALA A 341 -5.33 -17.49 2.01
C ALA A 341 -5.39 -15.95 2.05
N TRP A 342 -5.41 -15.36 3.24
CA TRP A 342 -5.32 -13.93 3.39
C TRP A 342 -4.02 -13.41 2.77
N GLN A 343 -4.15 -12.33 2.00
CA GLN A 343 -3.06 -11.52 1.47
C GLN A 343 -3.32 -10.05 1.82
N PRO A 344 -2.29 -9.20 1.86
CA PRO A 344 -2.49 -7.79 2.10
C PRO A 344 -3.43 -7.19 1.07
N ARG A 345 -4.58 -6.68 1.54
CA ARG A 345 -5.49 -5.92 0.70
C ARG A 345 -4.91 -4.53 0.48
N PHE A 346 -5.25 -3.93 -0.63
CA PHE A 346 -4.77 -2.60 -0.98
C PHE A 346 -5.85 -1.80 -1.69
N ARG A 347 -5.68 -0.48 -1.70
CA ARG A 347 -6.44 0.46 -2.52
C ARG A 347 -5.48 1.45 -3.16
N PHE A 348 -5.64 1.68 -4.45
CA PHE A 348 -4.95 2.78 -5.09
C PHE A 348 -5.54 4.09 -4.61
N CYS A 349 -4.67 5.05 -4.34
CA CYS A 349 -5.02 6.40 -3.93
C CYS A 349 -3.99 7.38 -4.47
N GLU A 350 -4.35 8.64 -4.56
CA GLU A 350 -3.40 9.72 -4.75
C GLU A 350 -3.06 10.34 -3.40
N VAL A 351 -1.81 10.72 -3.20
CA VAL A 351 -1.31 11.22 -1.91
C VAL A 351 -0.90 12.68 -2.05
N TYR A 352 -1.31 13.47 -1.05
CA TYR A 352 -0.81 14.82 -0.82
C TYR A 352 -0.09 14.85 0.53
N LEU A 353 1.11 15.42 0.54
CA LEU A 353 1.92 15.59 1.75
C LEU A 353 2.21 17.09 1.94
N ASN A 354 1.71 17.66 3.03
CA ASN A 354 1.84 19.10 3.30
C ASN A 354 1.41 19.98 2.12
N GLY A 355 0.29 19.65 1.49
CA GLY A 355 -0.24 20.33 0.31
C GLY A 355 0.38 19.93 -1.02
N ASP A 356 1.53 19.22 -1.02
CA ASP A 356 2.21 18.79 -2.23
C ASP A 356 1.66 17.47 -2.75
N TYR A 357 1.40 17.41 -4.05
CA TYR A 357 1.03 16.18 -4.72
C TYR A 357 2.22 15.20 -4.76
N ALA A 358 2.06 14.05 -4.11
CA ALA A 358 3.09 13.01 -4.03
C ALA A 358 2.89 11.86 -5.03
N GLY A 359 1.78 11.83 -5.78
CA GLY A 359 1.51 10.82 -6.81
C GLY A 359 0.60 9.69 -6.38
N ILE A 360 0.56 8.64 -7.20
CA ILE A 360 -0.23 7.42 -6.94
C ILE A 360 0.50 6.54 -5.93
N TYR A 361 -0.24 6.05 -4.94
CA TYR A 361 0.21 5.10 -3.94
C TYR A 361 -0.76 3.91 -3.83
N GLN A 362 -0.32 2.87 -3.14
CA GLN A 362 -1.19 1.79 -2.69
C GLN A 362 -1.29 1.87 -1.17
N LEU A 363 -2.47 2.25 -0.65
CA LEU A 363 -2.78 2.09 0.77
C LEU A 363 -3.00 0.59 1.01
N THR A 364 -2.12 -0.01 1.79
CA THR A 364 -1.99 -1.47 1.92
C THR A 364 -2.04 -1.89 3.39
N GLU A 365 -2.66 -3.03 3.67
CA GLU A 365 -2.58 -3.65 5.00
C GLU A 365 -1.16 -4.09 5.33
N SER A 366 -0.70 -3.85 6.55
CA SER A 366 0.55 -4.42 7.07
C SER A 366 0.38 -5.90 7.42
N VAL A 367 1.49 -6.66 7.37
CA VAL A 367 1.49 -8.05 7.85
C VAL A 367 1.50 -8.05 9.38
N LYS A 368 0.37 -8.40 9.97
CA LYS A 368 0.14 -8.37 11.42
C LYS A 368 -0.76 -9.53 11.84
N ARG A 369 -0.65 -9.96 13.11
CA ARG A 369 -1.63 -10.87 13.70
C ARG A 369 -2.93 -10.13 13.98
N ASP A 370 -3.93 -10.45 13.25
CA ASP A 370 -5.30 -9.98 13.48
C ASP A 370 -6.32 -10.94 12.86
N LYS A 371 -7.59 -10.88 13.31
CA LYS A 371 -8.72 -11.64 12.74
C LYS A 371 -8.94 -11.33 11.25
N GLY A 372 -8.74 -10.09 10.89
CA GLY A 372 -8.90 -9.60 9.52
C GLY A 372 -7.65 -9.79 8.66
N ARG A 373 -6.51 -10.19 9.24
CA ARG A 373 -5.21 -10.35 8.57
C ARG A 373 -4.66 -11.75 8.76
N VAL A 374 -3.52 -11.93 9.43
CA VAL A 374 -3.02 -13.27 9.78
C VAL A 374 -3.77 -13.77 11.01
N ASP A 375 -4.84 -14.54 10.78
CA ASP A 375 -5.75 -15.03 11.82
C ASP A 375 -5.14 -16.25 12.52
N ILE A 376 -4.29 -15.97 13.50
CA ILE A 376 -3.72 -16.94 14.43
C ILE A 376 -3.98 -16.53 15.87
N SER A 377 -3.85 -17.46 16.79
CA SER A 377 -4.03 -17.23 18.22
C SER A 377 -3.13 -16.12 18.73
N LYS A 378 -3.62 -15.32 19.67
CA LYS A 378 -2.76 -14.44 20.45
C LYS A 378 -1.82 -15.30 21.30
N LEU A 379 -0.57 -14.84 21.44
CA LEU A 379 0.42 -15.42 22.35
C LEU A 379 0.81 -14.36 23.38
N ASN A 380 0.37 -14.55 24.62
CA ASN A 380 0.70 -13.64 25.71
C ASN A 380 2.03 -14.05 26.37
N PRO A 381 2.77 -13.13 27.02
CA PRO A 381 4.07 -13.42 27.62
C PRO A 381 4.06 -14.52 28.71
N ASP A 382 2.92 -14.75 29.38
CA ASP A 382 2.73 -15.76 30.41
C ASP A 382 2.32 -17.14 29.86
N GLU A 383 2.05 -17.27 28.56
CA GLU A 383 1.71 -18.52 27.88
C GLU A 383 2.97 -19.32 27.54
N ILE A 384 3.59 -19.96 28.54
CA ILE A 384 4.92 -20.60 28.45
C ILE A 384 4.89 -22.14 28.46
N SER A 385 3.72 -22.75 28.42
CA SER A 385 3.59 -24.21 28.45
C SER A 385 2.30 -24.69 27.77
N GLY A 386 2.21 -26.01 27.54
CA GLY A 386 1.02 -26.64 26.96
C GLY A 386 0.75 -26.19 25.53
N ASP A 387 -0.53 -26.26 25.13
CA ASP A 387 -0.96 -25.89 23.79
C ASP A 387 -0.75 -24.40 23.52
N ASP A 388 -0.89 -23.55 24.53
CA ASP A 388 -0.76 -22.10 24.39
C ASP A 388 0.64 -21.68 23.91
N LEU A 389 1.69 -22.37 24.37
CA LEU A 389 3.06 -22.14 23.91
C LEU A 389 3.26 -22.49 22.43
N THR A 390 2.41 -23.37 21.87
CA THR A 390 2.68 -24.00 20.57
C THR A 390 2.33 -23.16 19.36
N GLY A 391 1.70 -22.01 19.54
CA GLY A 391 1.25 -21.20 18.41
C GLY A 391 1.11 -19.71 18.71
N GLY A 392 0.74 -18.96 17.69
CA GLY A 392 0.70 -17.50 17.75
C GLY A 392 2.03 -16.87 17.33
N TYR A 393 2.69 -17.44 16.33
CA TYR A 393 3.97 -16.93 15.83
C TYR A 393 3.88 -16.50 14.38
N ILE A 394 4.44 -15.32 14.07
CA ILE A 394 4.76 -14.87 12.72
C ILE A 394 6.27 -14.61 12.66
N LEU A 395 6.92 -15.22 11.70
CA LEU A 395 8.35 -15.09 11.44
C LEU A 395 8.56 -14.59 10.01
N LYS A 396 9.70 -13.99 9.72
CA LYS A 396 10.14 -13.75 8.35
C LYS A 396 11.62 -14.05 8.15
N VAL A 397 11.98 -14.49 6.95
CA VAL A 397 13.36 -14.47 6.47
C VAL A 397 13.55 -13.18 5.70
N ASP A 398 14.51 -12.37 6.14
CA ASP A 398 14.77 -11.05 5.59
C ASP A 398 16.19 -10.57 5.87
N LYS A 399 16.52 -9.40 5.34
CA LYS A 399 17.74 -8.66 5.70
C LYS A 399 17.72 -8.34 7.21
N THR A 400 18.90 -8.40 7.83
CA THR A 400 19.06 -8.11 9.27
C THR A 400 19.75 -6.77 9.55
N GLY A 401 19.93 -5.95 8.50
CA GLY A 401 20.47 -4.60 8.67
C GLY A 401 19.53 -3.74 9.54
N GLY A 402 20.07 -3.05 10.52
CA GLY A 402 19.31 -2.27 11.50
C GLY A 402 18.78 -3.05 12.70
N LEU A 403 18.79 -4.40 12.67
CA LEU A 403 18.32 -5.24 13.78
C LEU A 403 19.44 -5.57 14.75
N THR A 404 19.11 -5.66 16.03
CA THR A 404 19.98 -6.24 17.06
C THR A 404 20.03 -7.76 16.94
N SER A 405 21.05 -8.40 17.52
CA SER A 405 21.23 -9.86 17.49
C SER A 405 20.09 -10.64 18.18
N ASP A 406 19.26 -9.96 18.97
CA ASP A 406 18.19 -10.59 19.75
C ASP A 406 16.86 -10.61 18.97
N GLU A 407 16.69 -9.70 18.00
CA GLU A 407 15.47 -9.56 17.18
C GLU A 407 15.35 -10.64 16.11
N TYR A 408 16.41 -11.42 15.88
CA TYR A 408 16.38 -12.57 14.97
C TYR A 408 17.13 -13.77 15.56
N PHE A 409 16.96 -14.91 14.95
CA PHE A 409 17.77 -16.09 15.25
C PHE A 409 18.26 -16.74 13.96
N ARG A 410 19.44 -17.34 14.07
CA ARG A 410 20.02 -18.07 12.95
C ARG A 410 19.73 -19.56 13.10
N THR A 411 19.28 -20.20 12.03
CA THR A 411 19.00 -21.63 12.06
C THR A 411 20.26 -22.45 12.31
N ASN A 412 20.10 -23.57 12.99
CA ASN A 412 21.22 -24.48 13.29
C ASN A 412 20.72 -25.93 13.32
N PRO A 413 20.30 -26.48 12.16
CA PRO A 413 19.85 -27.86 12.09
C PRO A 413 21.00 -28.83 12.35
N ALA A 414 20.69 -29.99 12.93
CA ALA A 414 21.67 -31.06 13.15
C ALA A 414 22.05 -31.73 11.82
N THR A 415 21.13 -31.77 10.86
CA THR A 415 21.37 -32.32 9.52
C THR A 415 21.35 -31.17 8.52
N VAL A 416 22.39 -31.06 7.69
CA VAL A 416 22.56 -29.99 6.70
C VAL A 416 22.31 -30.55 5.29
N TYR A 417 21.48 -29.86 4.53
CA TYR A 417 21.26 -30.17 3.13
C TYR A 417 22.49 -29.71 2.31
N PRO A 418 23.01 -30.52 1.37
CA PRO A 418 24.19 -30.15 0.59
C PRO A 418 24.04 -28.79 -0.11
N GLY A 419 25.00 -27.90 0.09
CA GLY A 419 24.99 -26.56 -0.47
C GLY A 419 24.13 -25.54 0.28
N SER A 420 23.34 -25.94 1.27
CA SER A 420 22.53 -24.99 2.04
C SER A 420 23.38 -24.21 3.05
N THR A 421 22.85 -23.09 3.48
CA THR A 421 23.43 -22.22 4.52
C THR A 421 22.50 -22.13 5.71
N LYS A 422 22.91 -21.38 6.73
CA LYS A 422 22.06 -21.04 7.87
C LYS A 422 21.29 -19.76 7.56
N TYR A 423 20.01 -19.76 7.88
CA TYR A 423 19.10 -18.66 7.58
C TYR A 423 18.77 -17.84 8.83
N ASN A 424 18.56 -16.55 8.66
CA ASN A 424 18.12 -15.66 9.73
C ASN A 424 16.61 -15.53 9.69
N PHE A 425 15.95 -15.84 10.80
CA PHE A 425 14.52 -15.65 11.01
C PHE A 425 14.31 -14.51 11.99
N THR A 426 13.57 -13.48 11.58
CA THR A 426 13.19 -12.34 12.41
C THR A 426 11.83 -12.62 13.05
N TYR A 427 11.68 -12.22 14.31
CA TYR A 427 10.40 -12.27 15.01
C TYR A 427 9.53 -11.09 14.54
N VAL A 428 8.35 -11.39 13.97
CA VAL A 428 7.36 -10.40 13.55
C VAL A 428 6.26 -10.28 14.59
N TYR A 429 5.76 -11.42 15.06
CA TYR A 429 4.78 -11.50 16.14
C TYR A 429 5.00 -12.80 16.97
N PRO A 430 4.95 -12.72 18.29
CA PRO A 430 5.09 -11.46 19.05
C PRO A 430 6.44 -10.77 18.74
N LYS A 431 6.58 -9.49 19.07
CA LYS A 431 7.88 -8.81 18.99
C LYS A 431 8.85 -9.46 19.99
N TYR A 432 10.13 -9.42 19.66
CA TYR A 432 11.13 -10.19 20.45
C TYR A 432 11.18 -9.80 21.93
N ASP A 433 10.99 -8.51 22.23
CA ASP A 433 10.98 -7.94 23.58
C ASP A 433 9.73 -8.28 24.38
N GLU A 434 8.63 -8.64 23.69
CA GLU A 434 7.39 -9.11 24.30
C GLU A 434 7.40 -10.62 24.59
N MET A 435 8.39 -11.36 24.07
CA MET A 435 8.42 -12.83 24.19
C MET A 435 9.17 -13.32 25.41
N ALA A 436 8.56 -14.29 26.12
CA ALA A 436 9.25 -15.06 27.14
C ALA A 436 10.39 -15.94 26.56
N PRO A 437 11.43 -16.28 27.35
CA PRO A 437 12.52 -17.17 26.90
C PRO A 437 12.04 -18.52 26.40
N GLU A 438 11.01 -19.09 27.02
CA GLU A 438 10.38 -20.37 26.64
C GLU A 438 9.75 -20.31 25.26
N GLN A 439 9.09 -19.22 24.94
CA GLN A 439 8.46 -18.96 23.62
C GLN A 439 9.53 -18.87 22.53
N LYS A 440 10.61 -18.11 22.78
CA LYS A 440 11.76 -18.03 21.88
C LYS A 440 12.41 -19.39 21.67
N ALA A 441 12.61 -20.15 22.76
CA ALA A 441 13.20 -21.48 22.70
C ALA A 441 12.31 -22.46 21.90
N TYR A 442 10.99 -22.41 22.11
CA TYR A 442 10.04 -23.26 21.40
C TYR A 442 10.09 -23.03 19.89
N ILE A 443 9.93 -21.79 19.45
CA ILE A 443 9.83 -21.52 18.00
C ILE A 443 11.17 -21.76 17.29
N ARG A 444 12.31 -21.41 17.93
CA ARG A 444 13.65 -21.75 17.41
C ARG A 444 13.82 -23.26 17.25
N LYS A 445 13.39 -24.02 18.24
CA LYS A 445 13.44 -25.48 18.19
C LYS A 445 12.53 -26.02 17.09
N TYR A 446 11.31 -25.48 16.93
CA TYR A 446 10.37 -25.92 15.91
C TYR A 446 10.95 -25.74 14.51
N ILE A 447 11.58 -24.59 14.22
CA ILE A 447 12.24 -24.33 12.93
C ILE A 447 13.44 -25.28 12.74
N ALA A 448 14.24 -25.51 13.76
CA ALA A 448 15.37 -26.48 13.68
C ALA A 448 14.87 -27.91 13.44
N ASP A 449 13.81 -28.34 14.11
CA ASP A 449 13.19 -29.65 13.91
C ASP A 449 12.60 -29.79 12.49
N THR A 450 12.02 -28.70 11.96
CA THR A 450 11.54 -28.63 10.58
C THR A 450 12.67 -28.84 9.57
N GLU A 451 13.78 -28.12 9.75
CA GLU A 451 14.97 -28.30 8.89
C GLU A 451 15.58 -29.69 9.03
N ASN A 452 15.63 -30.25 10.21
CA ASN A 452 16.11 -31.61 10.44
C ASN A 452 15.22 -32.65 9.72
N ALA A 453 13.89 -32.45 9.77
CA ALA A 453 12.95 -33.31 9.05
C ALA A 453 13.07 -33.19 7.53
N LEU A 454 13.27 -31.98 7.01
CA LEU A 454 13.52 -31.72 5.58
C LEU A 454 14.86 -32.34 5.12
N ASN A 455 15.91 -32.15 5.89
CA ASN A 455 17.26 -32.53 5.48
C ASN A 455 17.57 -34.02 5.74
N GLY A 456 16.76 -34.68 6.57
CA GLY A 456 16.96 -36.07 6.96
C GLY A 456 16.63 -37.08 5.86
N GLU A 457 17.07 -38.34 6.03
CA GLU A 457 16.79 -39.45 5.11
C GLU A 457 15.29 -39.77 5.02
N SER A 458 14.54 -39.56 6.11
CA SER A 458 13.09 -39.81 6.20
C SER A 458 12.26 -38.59 5.82
N PHE A 459 12.76 -37.66 5.01
CA PHE A 459 12.07 -36.39 4.75
C PHE A 459 10.68 -36.57 4.11
N SER A 460 10.49 -37.59 3.27
CA SER A 460 9.22 -37.92 2.62
C SER A 460 8.24 -38.74 3.50
N ASP A 461 8.69 -39.20 4.68
CA ASP A 461 7.85 -39.98 5.60
C ASP A 461 6.68 -39.15 6.09
N SER A 462 5.46 -39.72 6.13
CA SER A 462 4.24 -38.99 6.48
C SER A 462 4.17 -38.55 7.95
N GLU A 463 4.88 -39.25 8.87
CA GLU A 463 4.84 -38.99 10.29
C GLU A 463 6.12 -38.35 10.84
N LYS A 464 7.27 -38.66 10.23
CA LYS A 464 8.60 -38.22 10.68
C LYS A 464 9.21 -37.13 9.80
N GLY A 465 8.78 -37.04 8.55
CA GLY A 465 9.27 -36.07 7.57
C GLY A 465 8.64 -34.70 7.69
N PHE A 466 8.82 -33.90 6.64
CA PHE A 466 8.39 -32.50 6.61
C PHE A 466 6.87 -32.29 6.83
N ARG A 467 6.05 -33.27 6.45
CA ARG A 467 4.57 -33.19 6.60
C ARG A 467 4.10 -33.10 8.04
N LYS A 468 4.94 -33.47 8.99
CA LYS A 468 4.69 -33.26 10.40
C LYS A 468 4.70 -31.78 10.77
N TYR A 469 5.54 -31.00 10.13
CA TYR A 469 5.87 -29.62 10.50
C TYR A 469 5.26 -28.59 9.54
N LEU A 470 5.18 -28.89 8.23
CA LEU A 470 4.77 -27.95 7.20
C LEU A 470 3.34 -28.19 6.74
N ASP A 471 2.60 -27.11 6.52
CA ASP A 471 1.35 -27.12 5.78
C ASP A 471 1.64 -27.14 4.27
N VAL A 472 1.53 -28.31 3.67
CA VAL A 472 1.92 -28.55 2.26
C VAL A 472 1.22 -27.60 1.30
N SER A 473 -0.07 -27.31 1.54
CA SER A 473 -0.85 -26.46 0.63
C SER A 473 -0.36 -25.03 0.62
N SER A 474 -0.07 -24.45 1.78
CA SER A 474 0.47 -23.09 1.86
C SER A 474 1.86 -22.97 1.22
N PHE A 475 2.70 -24.00 1.38
CA PHE A 475 4.03 -24.03 0.75
C PHE A 475 3.95 -24.16 -0.77
N VAL A 476 3.00 -24.95 -1.29
CA VAL A 476 2.73 -25.07 -2.73
C VAL A 476 2.19 -23.75 -3.29
N ASP A 477 1.22 -23.14 -2.63
CA ASP A 477 0.63 -21.88 -3.08
C ASP A 477 1.67 -20.77 -3.09
N PHE A 478 2.48 -20.65 -2.04
CA PHE A 478 3.59 -19.69 -1.98
C PHE A 478 4.60 -19.94 -3.10
N GLN A 479 4.99 -21.20 -3.33
CA GLN A 479 5.90 -21.58 -4.42
C GLN A 479 5.36 -21.18 -5.79
N ILE A 480 4.09 -21.46 -6.07
CA ILE A 480 3.47 -21.12 -7.36
C ILE A 480 3.61 -19.63 -7.66
N ILE A 481 3.38 -18.77 -6.67
CA ILE A 481 3.54 -17.32 -6.84
C ILE A 481 5.01 -16.96 -7.07
N GLN A 482 5.92 -17.47 -6.24
CA GLN A 482 7.35 -17.16 -6.41
C GLN A 482 7.89 -17.59 -7.78
N GLU A 483 7.45 -18.76 -8.25
CA GLU A 483 7.83 -19.25 -9.58
C GLU A 483 7.17 -18.48 -10.71
N LEU A 484 5.87 -18.15 -10.59
CA LEU A 484 5.16 -17.36 -11.60
C LEU A 484 5.79 -15.98 -11.77
N THR A 485 6.10 -15.32 -10.67
CA THR A 485 6.65 -13.97 -10.67
C THR A 485 8.15 -13.91 -10.93
N ASN A 486 8.83 -15.06 -10.81
CA ASN A 486 10.30 -15.19 -10.82
C ASN A 486 10.96 -14.13 -9.93
N ASN A 487 10.47 -14.02 -8.68
CA ASN A 487 10.84 -12.96 -7.76
C ASN A 487 12.32 -13.05 -7.37
N VAL A 488 13.10 -12.02 -7.67
CA VAL A 488 14.53 -11.97 -7.34
C VAL A 488 14.80 -12.14 -5.84
N ASP A 489 13.91 -11.69 -4.99
CA ASP A 489 13.98 -11.83 -3.54
C ASP A 489 13.24 -13.09 -3.02
N GLY A 490 12.64 -13.85 -3.91
CA GLY A 490 11.93 -15.07 -3.58
C GLY A 490 12.76 -16.05 -2.77
N TYR A 491 12.16 -16.61 -1.73
CA TYR A 491 12.76 -17.57 -0.79
C TYR A 491 13.94 -17.05 0.04
N ARG A 492 14.24 -15.74 0.04
CA ARG A 492 15.36 -15.17 0.80
C ARG A 492 15.05 -13.90 1.57
N PHE A 493 14.20 -13.03 1.01
CA PHE A 493 13.79 -11.78 1.66
C PHE A 493 12.27 -11.67 1.64
N SER A 494 11.73 -10.89 2.56
CA SER A 494 10.27 -10.68 2.69
C SER A 494 9.47 -12.00 2.66
N THR A 495 10.11 -13.10 3.08
CA THR A 495 9.52 -14.45 3.11
C THR A 495 8.93 -14.72 4.47
N PHE A 496 7.61 -14.59 4.57
CA PHE A 496 6.88 -14.75 5.82
C PHE A 496 6.45 -16.20 6.07
N PHE A 497 6.35 -16.53 7.36
CA PHE A 497 5.82 -17.79 7.87
C PHE A 497 4.98 -17.52 9.11
N TYR A 498 3.95 -18.32 9.31
CA TYR A 498 3.15 -18.24 10.54
C TYR A 498 2.72 -19.61 11.03
N LYS A 499 2.53 -19.72 12.35
CA LYS A 499 2.15 -20.95 13.04
C LYS A 499 1.12 -20.68 14.11
N ASP A 500 0.00 -21.38 14.04
CA ASP A 500 -1.00 -21.39 15.12
C ASP A 500 -0.77 -22.55 16.09
N LYS A 501 -1.59 -22.62 17.15
CA LYS A 501 -1.54 -23.65 18.20
C LYS A 501 -1.72 -25.05 17.61
N GLU A 502 -1.16 -26.07 18.27
CA GLU A 502 -1.30 -27.49 17.85
C GLU A 502 -2.77 -27.89 17.77
N SER A 503 -3.60 -27.44 18.71
CA SER A 503 -5.07 -27.66 18.71
C SER A 503 -5.78 -27.04 17.50
N LYS A 504 -5.13 -26.10 16.80
CA LYS A 504 -5.65 -25.41 15.60
C LYS A 504 -4.92 -25.81 14.31
N GLY A 505 -4.30 -26.97 14.30
CA GLY A 505 -3.60 -27.50 13.14
C GLY A 505 -2.07 -27.39 13.17
N GLY A 506 -1.52 -26.51 14.01
CA GLY A 506 -0.14 -26.52 14.53
C GLY A 506 1.03 -26.50 13.55
N LYS A 507 0.80 -26.50 12.24
CA LYS A 507 1.86 -26.56 11.23
C LYS A 507 2.31 -25.17 10.79
N LEU A 508 3.58 -25.06 10.41
CA LEU A 508 4.12 -23.86 9.80
C LEU A 508 3.52 -23.67 8.41
N LYS A 509 3.02 -22.48 8.14
CA LYS A 509 2.48 -22.06 6.86
C LYS A 509 3.40 -21.02 6.22
N ALA A 510 3.60 -21.10 4.91
CA ALA A 510 4.31 -20.10 4.12
C ALA A 510 3.34 -19.00 3.68
N GLY A 511 3.81 -17.76 3.74
CA GLY A 511 3.01 -16.57 3.47
C GLY A 511 2.80 -15.72 4.75
N PRO A 512 2.08 -14.59 4.61
CA PRO A 512 1.51 -14.04 3.38
C PRO A 512 2.57 -13.52 2.41
N LEU A 513 2.14 -13.15 1.20
CA LEU A 513 2.99 -12.53 0.19
C LEU A 513 3.35 -11.09 0.58
N TRP A 514 4.56 -10.66 0.23
CA TRP A 514 5.03 -9.31 0.49
C TRP A 514 6.18 -8.96 -0.44
N ASP A 515 6.23 -7.69 -0.94
CA ASP A 515 7.37 -7.09 -1.63
C ASP A 515 7.68 -7.72 -3.00
N PHE A 516 6.81 -7.47 -3.99
CA PHE A 516 6.89 -8.03 -5.33
C PHE A 516 7.13 -6.99 -6.43
N ASP A 517 7.66 -5.81 -6.10
CA ASP A 517 7.91 -4.74 -7.06
C ASP A 517 9.10 -5.01 -8.01
N LEU A 518 10.01 -5.88 -7.61
CA LEU A 518 11.18 -6.30 -8.40
C LEU A 518 10.94 -7.54 -9.27
N CYS A 519 9.72 -8.08 -9.30
CA CYS A 519 9.41 -9.28 -10.08
C CYS A 519 8.92 -9.00 -11.50
N TYR A 520 8.54 -10.08 -12.22
CA TYR A 520 8.09 -10.02 -13.61
C TYR A 520 9.10 -9.31 -14.52
N GLY A 521 10.39 -9.59 -14.34
CA GLY A 521 11.46 -9.04 -15.15
C GLY A 521 11.77 -7.55 -14.93
N ASN A 522 11.49 -7.00 -13.74
CA ASN A 522 11.70 -5.58 -13.46
C ASN A 522 13.13 -5.21 -13.03
N GLU A 523 14.01 -6.17 -12.69
CA GLU A 523 15.36 -5.86 -12.22
C GLU A 523 16.45 -6.28 -13.23
N ASP A 524 17.60 -5.59 -13.21
CA ASP A 524 18.69 -5.71 -14.18
C ASP A 524 19.98 -6.31 -13.63
N TYR A 525 20.03 -6.64 -12.34
CA TYR A 525 21.27 -7.08 -11.68
C TYR A 525 21.41 -8.59 -11.51
N THR A 526 20.34 -9.35 -11.84
CA THR A 526 20.44 -10.81 -11.92
C THR A 526 20.20 -11.29 -13.35
N ASP A 527 20.85 -12.41 -13.72
CA ASP A 527 20.73 -13.02 -15.03
C ASP A 527 19.44 -13.86 -15.18
N PHE A 528 18.81 -14.25 -14.08
CA PHE A 528 17.68 -15.17 -14.09
C PHE A 528 16.30 -14.50 -13.96
N ASN A 529 16.19 -13.30 -13.43
CA ASN A 529 14.88 -12.64 -13.27
C ASN A 529 14.28 -12.24 -14.64
N LEU A 530 15.13 -11.98 -15.62
CA LEU A 530 14.74 -11.69 -16.99
C LEU A 530 14.29 -12.94 -17.73
N GLU A 531 14.81 -14.11 -17.33
CA GLU A 531 14.49 -15.38 -17.95
C GLU A 531 13.05 -15.80 -17.61
N THR A 532 12.24 -16.05 -18.63
CA THR A 532 10.90 -16.59 -18.46
C THR A 532 10.87 -18.12 -18.45
N ASP A 533 12.02 -18.76 -18.69
CA ASP A 533 12.17 -20.18 -18.99
C ASP A 533 13.05 -20.96 -17.99
N THR A 534 13.08 -20.52 -16.74
CA THR A 534 13.82 -21.17 -15.64
C THR A 534 12.96 -21.31 -14.38
N TRP A 535 13.34 -22.25 -13.49
CA TRP A 535 12.79 -22.37 -12.14
C TRP A 535 13.64 -21.61 -11.14
N LEU A 536 13.01 -20.90 -10.20
CA LEU A 536 13.69 -20.18 -9.12
C LEU A 536 14.11 -21.12 -7.97
N TYR A 537 13.27 -22.08 -7.58
CA TYR A 537 13.49 -22.94 -6.42
C TYR A 537 14.83 -23.70 -6.41
N PRO A 538 15.46 -24.11 -7.54
CA PRO A 538 16.76 -24.78 -7.51
C PRO A 538 17.93 -23.82 -7.23
N ARG A 539 17.71 -22.51 -7.33
CA ARG A 539 18.75 -21.48 -7.16
C ARG A 539 18.91 -21.04 -5.71
N PHE A 540 19.01 -21.99 -4.77
CA PHE A 540 19.15 -21.67 -3.35
C PHE A 540 20.59 -21.28 -2.95
N THR A 541 21.57 -21.46 -3.84
CA THR A 541 22.91 -20.91 -3.72
C THR A 541 23.36 -20.33 -5.03
N ASP A 542 23.46 -19.03 -5.12
CA ASP A 542 23.98 -18.31 -6.27
C ASP A 542 24.87 -17.13 -5.82
N GLN A 543 25.43 -16.39 -6.77
CA GLN A 543 26.29 -15.23 -6.49
C GLN A 543 25.56 -14.07 -5.82
N TYR A 544 24.24 -14.08 -5.83
CA TYR A 544 23.39 -13.01 -5.27
C TYR A 544 22.93 -13.28 -3.84
N GLY A 545 23.33 -14.41 -3.28
CA GLY A 545 23.06 -14.78 -1.89
C GLY A 545 22.30 -16.10 -1.74
N SER A 546 22.06 -16.46 -0.48
CA SER A 546 21.42 -17.73 -0.16
C SER A 546 19.92 -17.58 -0.03
N ARG A 547 19.19 -18.48 -0.68
CA ARG A 547 17.74 -18.67 -0.51
C ARG A 547 17.47 -19.90 0.33
N LEU A 548 16.30 -19.99 0.94
CA LEU A 548 15.84 -21.20 1.62
C LEU A 548 15.81 -22.37 0.65
N HIS A 549 16.61 -23.39 0.92
CA HIS A 549 16.65 -24.63 0.13
C HIS A 549 15.40 -25.50 0.29
N TRP A 550 14.48 -25.11 1.17
CA TRP A 550 13.32 -25.90 1.55
C TRP A 550 12.51 -26.33 0.33
N TRP A 551 12.22 -25.40 -0.61
CA TRP A 551 11.46 -25.72 -1.81
C TRP A 551 12.22 -26.59 -2.80
N ALA A 552 13.55 -26.45 -2.91
CA ALA A 552 14.37 -27.38 -3.69
C ALA A 552 14.23 -28.81 -3.14
N ARG A 553 14.33 -28.96 -1.82
CA ARG A 553 14.17 -30.25 -1.14
C ARG A 553 12.74 -30.79 -1.24
N LEU A 554 11.71 -29.95 -1.08
CA LEU A 554 10.32 -30.35 -1.21
C LEU A 554 10.00 -30.88 -2.62
N MET A 555 10.58 -30.27 -3.66
CA MET A 555 10.42 -30.72 -5.05
C MET A 555 11.10 -32.06 -5.36
N GLU A 556 11.93 -32.60 -4.48
CA GLU A 556 12.41 -33.99 -4.61
C GLU A 556 11.35 -35.01 -4.17
N ASP A 557 10.37 -34.62 -3.38
CA ASP A 557 9.25 -35.46 -2.95
C ASP A 557 8.18 -35.55 -4.05
N LEU A 558 7.91 -36.76 -4.53
CA LEU A 558 6.99 -36.98 -5.64
C LEU A 558 5.56 -36.51 -5.31
N SER A 559 5.09 -36.72 -4.08
CA SER A 559 3.74 -36.28 -3.71
C SER A 559 3.63 -34.76 -3.59
N TYR A 560 4.65 -34.08 -3.06
CA TYR A 560 4.70 -32.64 -3.05
C TYR A 560 4.65 -32.07 -4.48
N ARG A 561 5.49 -32.61 -5.36
CA ARG A 561 5.55 -32.23 -6.78
C ARG A 561 4.19 -32.42 -7.46
N SER A 562 3.53 -33.53 -7.19
CA SER A 562 2.21 -33.84 -7.75
C SER A 562 1.14 -32.85 -7.26
N VAL A 563 1.18 -32.42 -5.99
CA VAL A 563 0.30 -31.36 -5.46
C VAL A 563 0.58 -30.03 -6.18
N PHE A 564 1.84 -29.67 -6.35
CA PHE A 564 2.25 -28.47 -7.08
C PHE A 564 1.70 -28.46 -8.52
N ILE A 565 1.91 -29.54 -9.27
CA ILE A 565 1.41 -29.70 -10.66
C ILE A 565 -0.12 -29.58 -10.72
N SER A 566 -0.80 -30.32 -9.86
CA SER A 566 -2.27 -30.34 -9.84
C SER A 566 -2.84 -28.98 -9.46
N ARG A 567 -2.23 -28.31 -8.50
CA ARG A 567 -2.63 -26.98 -8.06
C ARG A 567 -2.45 -25.94 -9.15
N TRP A 568 -1.29 -25.95 -9.85
CA TRP A 568 -1.05 -25.10 -11.00
C TRP A 568 -2.11 -25.30 -12.08
N LYS A 569 -2.33 -26.54 -12.51
CA LYS A 569 -3.35 -26.88 -13.52
C LYS A 569 -4.76 -26.39 -13.14
N SER A 570 -5.09 -26.47 -11.85
CA SER A 570 -6.38 -25.99 -11.35
C SER A 570 -6.47 -24.47 -11.43
N LEU A 571 -5.47 -23.75 -10.95
CA LEU A 571 -5.41 -22.30 -10.98
C LEU A 571 -5.45 -21.75 -12.42
N ARG A 572 -4.79 -22.42 -13.36
CA ARG A 572 -4.78 -22.08 -14.80
C ARG A 572 -6.16 -22.18 -15.46
N LYS A 573 -7.09 -22.95 -14.91
CA LYS A 573 -8.49 -23.02 -15.39
C LYS A 573 -9.35 -21.85 -14.88
N GLY A 574 -8.84 -20.98 -14.03
CA GLY A 574 -9.59 -19.91 -13.37
C GLY A 574 -8.76 -18.64 -13.23
N ALA A 575 -8.53 -18.24 -11.99
CA ALA A 575 -7.91 -16.96 -11.65
C ALA A 575 -6.52 -16.71 -12.25
N PHE A 576 -5.77 -17.78 -12.57
CA PHE A 576 -4.46 -17.73 -13.20
C PHE A 576 -4.51 -17.98 -14.72
N SER A 577 -5.70 -18.02 -15.34
CA SER A 577 -5.75 -18.04 -16.81
C SER A 577 -5.12 -16.74 -17.35
N THR A 578 -4.50 -16.84 -18.52
CA THR A 578 -3.89 -15.67 -19.16
C THR A 578 -4.91 -14.53 -19.29
N ASP A 579 -6.13 -14.86 -19.73
CA ASP A 579 -7.21 -13.89 -19.88
C ASP A 579 -7.58 -13.21 -18.55
N SER A 580 -7.63 -13.96 -17.43
CA SER A 580 -7.95 -13.37 -16.11
C SER A 580 -6.85 -12.44 -15.64
N ILE A 581 -5.58 -12.77 -15.87
CA ILE A 581 -4.44 -11.92 -15.51
C ILE A 581 -4.45 -10.64 -16.35
N MET A 582 -4.61 -10.76 -17.68
CA MET A 582 -4.68 -9.61 -18.58
C MET A 582 -5.85 -8.70 -18.23
N HIS A 583 -7.03 -9.27 -17.94
CA HIS A 583 -8.21 -8.53 -17.55
C HIS A 583 -7.98 -7.74 -16.24
N PHE A 584 -7.25 -8.29 -15.26
CA PHE A 584 -6.88 -7.54 -14.06
C PHE A 584 -5.99 -6.34 -14.39
N ILE A 585 -4.98 -6.53 -15.27
CA ILE A 585 -4.07 -5.46 -15.69
C ILE A 585 -4.87 -4.36 -16.41
N ASP A 586 -5.70 -4.74 -17.39
CA ASP A 586 -6.48 -3.79 -18.18
C ASP A 586 -7.48 -3.00 -17.31
N ASN A 587 -8.23 -3.67 -16.43
CA ASN A 587 -9.15 -2.99 -15.52
C ASN A 587 -8.43 -2.06 -14.53
N THR A 588 -7.24 -2.45 -14.08
CA THR A 588 -6.46 -1.60 -13.17
C THR A 588 -5.93 -0.38 -13.91
N THR A 589 -5.50 -0.54 -15.17
CA THR A 589 -5.09 0.57 -16.03
C THR A 589 -6.23 1.55 -16.25
N ASP A 590 -7.42 1.04 -16.61
CA ASP A 590 -8.63 1.85 -16.78
C ASP A 590 -9.03 2.57 -15.48
N TYR A 591 -8.88 1.88 -14.34
CA TYR A 591 -9.18 2.46 -13.01
C TYR A 591 -8.18 3.56 -12.62
N LEU A 592 -6.91 3.43 -12.94
CA LEU A 592 -5.90 4.46 -12.68
C LEU A 592 -6.07 5.70 -13.58
N GLY A 593 -6.47 5.49 -14.84
CA GLY A 593 -6.84 6.53 -15.78
C GLY A 593 -5.90 7.76 -15.78
N GLU A 594 -6.48 8.95 -15.73
CA GLU A 594 -5.73 10.23 -15.78
C GLU A 594 -4.78 10.46 -14.58
N ALA A 595 -4.95 9.73 -13.47
CA ALA A 595 -4.03 9.83 -12.33
C ALA A 595 -2.61 9.39 -12.71
N VAL A 596 -2.45 8.51 -13.71
CA VAL A 596 -1.15 8.09 -14.26
C VAL A 596 -0.39 9.27 -14.83
N ASP A 597 -1.06 10.11 -15.60
CA ASP A 597 -0.44 11.29 -16.20
C ASP A 597 0.00 12.30 -15.12
N ARG A 598 -0.84 12.52 -14.12
CA ARG A 598 -0.48 13.37 -12.97
C ARG A 598 0.74 12.81 -12.21
N ASN A 599 0.76 11.49 -11.97
CA ASN A 599 1.89 10.84 -11.30
C ASN A 599 3.20 11.01 -12.09
N PHE A 600 3.19 10.80 -13.42
CA PHE A 600 4.41 10.95 -14.23
C PHE A 600 4.76 12.40 -14.54
N SER A 601 3.81 13.34 -14.45
CA SER A 601 4.11 14.76 -14.42
C SER A 601 4.90 15.14 -13.16
N ARG A 602 4.49 14.60 -11.99
CA ARG A 602 5.21 14.80 -10.72
C ARG A 602 6.55 14.07 -10.69
N TRP A 603 6.61 12.87 -11.24
CA TRP A 603 7.78 12.00 -11.28
C TRP A 603 8.12 11.66 -12.73
N PRO A 604 8.87 12.52 -13.46
CA PRO A 604 9.13 12.33 -14.89
C PRO A 604 10.22 11.28 -15.13
N ILE A 605 9.89 10.01 -14.83
CA ILE A 605 10.80 8.85 -14.91
C ILE A 605 10.55 7.94 -16.10
N LEU A 606 9.52 8.16 -16.91
CA LEU A 606 9.35 7.47 -18.18
C LEU A 606 10.48 7.82 -19.13
N GLY A 607 10.98 6.84 -19.89
CA GLY A 607 12.15 6.98 -20.73
C GLY A 607 13.49 7.14 -19.98
N LYS A 608 13.49 7.06 -18.64
CA LYS A 608 14.69 7.19 -17.82
C LYS A 608 14.97 5.91 -17.05
N TYR A 609 16.26 5.62 -16.88
CA TYR A 609 16.66 4.54 -15.98
C TYR A 609 16.36 4.91 -14.53
N VAL A 610 15.62 4.05 -13.83
CA VAL A 610 15.46 4.06 -12.39
C VAL A 610 15.95 2.71 -11.88
N TRP A 611 16.94 2.72 -11.00
CA TRP A 611 17.47 1.47 -10.45
C TRP A 611 16.34 0.64 -9.78
N PRO A 612 16.24 -0.66 -10.02
CA PRO A 612 17.04 -1.48 -10.93
C PRO A 612 16.31 -1.87 -12.24
N ASN A 613 15.59 -0.95 -12.89
CA ASN A 613 14.79 -1.30 -14.08
C ASN A 613 15.62 -1.91 -15.20
N TYR A 614 15.26 -3.11 -15.64
CA TYR A 614 15.76 -3.69 -16.89
C TYR A 614 15.11 -3.03 -18.11
N PHE A 615 13.78 -2.98 -18.12
CA PHE A 615 13.04 -2.33 -19.20
C PHE A 615 12.84 -0.85 -18.88
N ILE A 616 12.93 0.02 -19.91
CA ILE A 616 12.79 1.46 -19.79
C ILE A 616 11.81 1.92 -20.88
N GLY A 617 10.52 1.87 -20.56
CA GLY A 617 9.46 2.35 -21.45
C GLY A 617 9.40 3.87 -21.50
N ASN A 618 9.15 4.42 -22.67
CA ASN A 618 8.96 5.86 -22.87
C ASN A 618 7.55 6.31 -22.49
N THR A 619 6.61 5.37 -22.41
CA THR A 619 5.23 5.58 -21.99
C THR A 619 4.82 4.54 -20.96
N HIS A 620 3.73 4.80 -20.22
CA HIS A 620 3.16 3.83 -19.31
C HIS A 620 2.66 2.57 -20.06
N ASP A 621 2.09 2.75 -21.24
CA ASP A 621 1.62 1.63 -22.08
C ASP A 621 2.78 0.68 -22.45
N GLU A 622 3.98 1.22 -22.80
CA GLU A 622 5.15 0.39 -23.08
C GLU A 622 5.59 -0.43 -21.84
N GLU A 623 5.50 0.13 -20.64
CA GLU A 623 5.78 -0.59 -19.38
C GLU A 623 4.75 -1.70 -19.11
N LEU A 624 3.48 -1.45 -19.43
CA LEU A 624 2.41 -2.45 -19.32
C LEU A 624 2.52 -3.55 -20.36
N ASP A 625 2.86 -3.21 -21.61
CA ASP A 625 3.06 -4.19 -22.68
C ASP A 625 4.21 -5.12 -22.33
N TYR A 626 5.33 -4.57 -21.83
CA TYR A 626 6.44 -5.37 -21.34
C TYR A 626 6.03 -6.34 -20.23
N LEU A 627 5.28 -5.85 -19.22
CA LEU A 627 4.76 -6.68 -18.13
C LEU A 627 3.87 -7.82 -18.66
N LYS A 628 2.93 -7.51 -19.55
CA LYS A 628 2.01 -8.49 -20.16
C LYS A 628 2.76 -9.55 -20.98
N ASP A 629 3.70 -9.13 -21.83
CA ASP A 629 4.48 -10.02 -22.67
C ASP A 629 5.35 -10.96 -21.83
N TRP A 630 5.99 -10.42 -20.77
CA TRP A 630 6.77 -11.23 -19.85
C TRP A 630 5.90 -12.28 -19.15
N ILE A 631 4.72 -11.91 -18.66
CA ILE A 631 3.78 -12.83 -17.99
C ILE A 631 3.31 -13.91 -18.96
N VAL A 632 2.94 -13.56 -20.18
CA VAL A 632 2.49 -14.53 -21.20
C VAL A 632 3.61 -15.54 -21.51
N ALA A 633 4.83 -15.08 -21.70
CA ALA A 633 5.97 -15.96 -21.93
C ALA A 633 6.20 -16.90 -20.73
N ARG A 634 6.16 -16.36 -19.50
CA ARG A 634 6.35 -17.11 -18.25
C ARG A 634 5.29 -18.18 -18.05
N VAL A 635 4.03 -17.82 -18.19
CA VAL A 635 2.90 -18.75 -18.03
C VAL A 635 2.97 -19.90 -19.05
N ASN A 636 3.23 -19.57 -20.31
CA ASN A 636 3.36 -20.58 -21.37
C ASN A 636 4.52 -21.55 -21.09
N TRP A 637 5.65 -21.03 -20.61
CA TRP A 637 6.77 -21.87 -20.24
C TRP A 637 6.43 -22.76 -19.04
N MET A 638 5.81 -22.21 -17.99
CA MET A 638 5.39 -23.00 -16.82
C MET A 638 4.38 -24.09 -17.22
N ASP A 639 3.39 -23.78 -18.06
CA ASP A 639 2.41 -24.74 -18.54
C ASP A 639 3.10 -25.93 -19.26
N ALA A 640 4.13 -25.65 -20.07
CA ALA A 640 4.88 -26.69 -20.78
C ALA A 640 5.78 -27.52 -19.85
N ASN A 641 6.40 -26.89 -18.83
CA ASN A 641 7.45 -27.54 -18.04
C ASN A 641 6.93 -28.16 -16.74
N VAL A 642 5.80 -27.72 -16.23
CA VAL A 642 5.10 -28.40 -15.12
C VAL A 642 4.69 -29.82 -15.51
N MET A 643 4.35 -30.06 -16.78
CA MET A 643 3.94 -31.40 -17.28
C MET A 643 5.09 -32.39 -17.41
N LEU A 644 6.32 -31.93 -17.61
CA LEU A 644 7.48 -32.84 -17.74
C LEU A 644 7.79 -33.60 -16.44
N ALA A 645 7.24 -33.17 -15.33
CA ALA A 645 7.35 -33.85 -14.04
C ALA A 645 6.45 -35.08 -13.88
N GLU A 646 5.51 -35.34 -14.82
CA GLU A 646 4.57 -36.49 -14.76
C GLU A 646 5.22 -37.84 -15.12
N ASN A 647 6.39 -37.85 -15.74
CA ASN A 647 7.02 -39.11 -16.26
C ASN A 647 7.84 -39.88 -15.21
N VAL A 648 7.74 -39.58 -13.92
CA VAL A 648 8.40 -40.36 -12.87
C VAL A 648 7.35 -41.19 -12.14
N SER A 649 7.01 -42.33 -12.71
CA SER A 649 6.31 -43.40 -11.99
C SER A 649 7.33 -44.19 -11.19
N GLU A 650 7.16 -44.35 -9.90
CA GLU A 650 7.27 -45.62 -9.19
C GLU A 650 7.07 -45.48 -7.68
N ASN A 651 6.22 -46.36 -7.16
CA ASN A 651 6.03 -46.76 -5.75
C ASN A 651 5.46 -45.72 -4.78
N TYR A 652 4.15 -45.52 -4.84
CA TYR A 652 3.40 -44.87 -3.75
C TYR A 652 2.45 -45.83 -3.04
N ASN A 653 2.43 -45.73 -1.71
CA ASN A 653 1.52 -46.44 -0.84
C ASN A 653 0.07 -45.95 -1.02
N GLU A 654 -0.89 -46.83 -1.15
CA GLU A 654 -2.32 -46.62 -1.45
C GLU A 654 -3.11 -45.76 -0.43
N LYS A 655 -2.47 -45.03 0.49
CA LYS A 655 -3.14 -44.40 1.65
C LYS A 655 -3.16 -42.88 1.68
N ASP A 656 -2.57 -42.17 0.74
CA ASP A 656 -2.44 -40.72 0.88
C ASP A 656 -3.45 -39.94 0.02
N ILE A 657 -4.65 -39.78 0.58
CA ILE A 657 -5.64 -38.81 0.09
C ILE A 657 -5.37 -37.49 0.80
N LEU A 658 -4.98 -36.47 0.05
CA LEU A 658 -4.84 -35.10 0.54
C LEU A 658 -6.15 -34.34 0.32
N VAL A 659 -6.52 -33.51 1.31
CA VAL A 659 -7.72 -32.69 1.30
C VAL A 659 -7.34 -31.29 1.73
N PHE A 660 -7.56 -30.28 0.85
CA PHE A 660 -7.15 -28.91 1.10
C PHE A 660 -7.97 -27.89 0.27
N PRO A 661 -8.05 -26.61 0.68
CA PRO A 661 -7.63 -26.11 1.98
C PRO A 661 -8.47 -26.72 3.10
N ASN A 662 -7.92 -26.80 4.30
CA ASN A 662 -8.68 -27.21 5.49
C ASN A 662 -8.20 -26.34 6.66
N PRO A 663 -8.98 -25.31 7.08
CA PRO A 663 -10.38 -25.04 6.74
C PRO A 663 -10.61 -24.64 5.27
N ALA A 664 -11.73 -25.09 4.70
CA ALA A 664 -12.22 -24.74 3.37
C ALA A 664 -13.29 -23.64 3.46
N ARG A 665 -13.37 -22.77 2.45
CA ARG A 665 -14.42 -21.75 2.33
C ARG A 665 -15.41 -22.11 1.23
N ASP A 666 -15.01 -21.95 0.00
CA ASP A 666 -15.88 -22.15 -1.18
C ASP A 666 -15.57 -23.46 -1.91
N TYR A 667 -14.30 -23.87 -1.89
CA TYR A 667 -13.84 -25.08 -2.54
C TYR A 667 -13.02 -25.94 -1.61
N LEU A 668 -13.19 -27.27 -1.75
CA LEU A 668 -12.40 -28.29 -1.09
C LEU A 668 -11.78 -29.17 -2.14
N ASN A 669 -10.48 -29.25 -2.18
CA ASN A 669 -9.76 -30.00 -3.16
C ASN A 669 -9.35 -31.36 -2.64
N LEU A 670 -9.45 -32.38 -3.49
CA LEU A 670 -9.03 -33.73 -3.23
C LEU A 670 -7.90 -34.09 -4.17
N TYR A 671 -6.85 -34.64 -3.63
CA TYR A 671 -5.75 -35.19 -4.39
C TYR A 671 -5.49 -36.61 -3.92
N MET A 672 -5.49 -37.57 -4.85
CA MET A 672 -5.38 -39.00 -4.52
C MET A 672 -4.79 -39.81 -5.68
N TYR A 673 -4.15 -40.92 -5.36
CA TYR A 673 -3.71 -41.89 -6.36
C TYR A 673 -4.84 -42.88 -6.66
N LEU A 674 -5.09 -43.13 -7.94
CA LEU A 674 -6.13 -44.04 -8.44
C LEU A 674 -5.49 -45.16 -9.23
N THR A 675 -5.82 -46.38 -8.87
CA THR A 675 -5.37 -47.58 -9.53
C THR A 675 -6.22 -47.98 -10.74
N ASN A 676 -7.31 -47.26 -10.96
CA ASN A 676 -8.19 -47.42 -12.13
C ASN A 676 -9.07 -46.17 -12.31
N THR A 677 -9.70 -46.03 -13.46
CA THR A 677 -10.59 -44.90 -13.83
C THR A 677 -12.02 -45.04 -13.32
N GLY A 678 -12.27 -45.89 -12.32
CA GLY A 678 -13.59 -46.07 -11.73
C GLY A 678 -14.10 -44.77 -11.08
N ARG A 679 -15.42 -44.54 -11.23
CA ARG A 679 -16.09 -43.37 -10.67
C ARG A 679 -15.81 -43.20 -9.17
N ILE A 680 -15.44 -42.00 -8.76
CA ILE A 680 -15.21 -41.60 -7.37
C ILE A 680 -16.47 -40.92 -6.86
N ARG A 681 -16.99 -41.36 -5.74
CA ARG A 681 -18.09 -40.70 -5.03
C ARG A 681 -17.56 -40.08 -3.75
N THR A 682 -17.85 -38.82 -3.53
CA THR A 682 -17.55 -38.09 -2.31
C THR A 682 -18.81 -37.76 -1.54
N GLU A 683 -18.79 -37.96 -0.23
CA GLU A 683 -19.89 -37.65 0.68
C GLU A 683 -19.37 -36.88 1.89
N ILE A 684 -20.00 -35.75 2.24
CA ILE A 684 -19.66 -34.96 3.41
C ILE A 684 -20.81 -35.05 4.41
N PHE A 685 -20.49 -35.41 5.65
CA PHE A 685 -21.43 -35.59 6.75
C PHE A 685 -21.18 -34.57 7.84
N ASP A 686 -22.22 -34.01 8.42
CA ASP A 686 -22.13 -33.22 9.66
C ASP A 686 -21.86 -34.14 10.89
N LEU A 687 -21.58 -33.51 12.03
CA LEU A 687 -21.27 -34.26 13.27
C LEU A 687 -22.45 -35.11 13.79
N THR A 688 -23.67 -34.89 13.30
CA THR A 688 -24.85 -35.75 13.63
C THR A 688 -24.94 -36.97 12.73
N GLY A 689 -24.07 -37.09 11.73
CA GLY A 689 -24.08 -38.17 10.74
C GLY A 689 -25.03 -37.93 9.57
N ARG A 690 -25.64 -36.75 9.47
CA ARG A 690 -26.48 -36.38 8.33
C ARG A 690 -25.60 -35.99 7.13
N LYS A 691 -25.92 -36.55 5.97
CA LYS A 691 -25.23 -36.21 4.73
C LYS A 691 -25.57 -34.78 4.29
N ALA A 692 -24.59 -33.91 4.26
CA ALA A 692 -24.72 -32.51 3.91
C ALA A 692 -24.34 -32.23 2.45
N PHE A 693 -23.50 -33.08 1.83
CA PHE A 693 -23.04 -32.88 0.45
C PHE A 693 -22.69 -34.25 -0.18
N SER A 694 -22.86 -34.37 -1.48
CA SER A 694 -22.40 -35.54 -2.25
C SER A 694 -22.06 -35.10 -3.67
N SER A 695 -20.94 -35.60 -4.21
CA SER A 695 -20.55 -35.39 -5.59
C SER A 695 -19.94 -36.66 -6.17
N ASP A 696 -20.18 -36.87 -7.45
CA ASP A 696 -19.58 -37.94 -8.23
C ASP A 696 -18.53 -37.33 -9.17
N LEU A 697 -17.34 -37.91 -9.15
CA LEU A 697 -16.18 -37.44 -9.88
C LEU A 697 -15.74 -38.54 -10.85
N THR A 698 -15.36 -38.17 -12.06
CA THR A 698 -14.87 -39.12 -13.09
C THR A 698 -13.41 -38.83 -13.33
N PRO A 699 -12.51 -39.78 -13.00
CA PRO A 699 -11.08 -39.64 -13.33
C PRO A 699 -10.87 -39.71 -14.84
N GLU A 700 -9.95 -38.90 -15.34
CA GLU A 700 -9.54 -38.91 -16.76
C GLU A 700 -8.57 -40.04 -17.07
N SER A 701 -7.75 -40.45 -16.08
CA SER A 701 -6.73 -41.52 -16.22
C SER A 701 -6.46 -42.19 -14.88
N GLU A 702 -5.78 -43.35 -14.93
CA GLU A 702 -5.13 -43.94 -13.75
C GLU A 702 -3.96 -43.07 -13.30
N GLY A 703 -3.58 -43.18 -12.03
CA GLY A 703 -2.51 -42.39 -11.43
C GLY A 703 -3.06 -41.33 -10.49
N TYR A 704 -2.33 -40.25 -10.35
CA TYR A 704 -2.75 -39.16 -9.49
C TYR A 704 -3.88 -38.35 -10.11
N ALA A 705 -4.96 -38.18 -9.35
CA ALA A 705 -6.13 -37.43 -9.76
C ALA A 705 -6.38 -36.26 -8.79
N TYR A 706 -6.75 -35.13 -9.35
CA TYR A 706 -7.15 -33.92 -8.62
C TYR A 706 -8.62 -33.62 -8.90
N PHE A 707 -9.38 -33.33 -7.83
CA PHE A 707 -10.77 -32.95 -7.93
C PHE A 707 -11.04 -31.73 -7.04
N SER A 708 -11.87 -30.83 -7.49
CA SER A 708 -12.34 -29.69 -6.71
C SER A 708 -13.83 -29.85 -6.42
N LEU A 709 -14.21 -29.80 -5.14
CA LEU A 709 -15.59 -29.86 -4.68
C LEU A 709 -16.04 -28.43 -4.33
N ASP A 710 -17.14 -27.99 -4.94
CA ASP A 710 -17.79 -26.75 -4.53
C ASP A 710 -18.54 -27.00 -3.22
N VAL A 711 -17.99 -26.49 -2.13
CA VAL A 711 -18.56 -26.59 -0.78
C VAL A 711 -19.18 -25.26 -0.31
N SER A 712 -19.34 -24.28 -1.22
CA SER A 712 -19.90 -22.96 -0.92
C SER A 712 -21.32 -23.00 -0.32
N GLY A 713 -22.06 -24.08 -0.55
CA GLY A 713 -23.38 -24.30 0.03
C GLY A 713 -23.38 -24.86 1.47
N LEU A 714 -22.23 -25.23 2.04
CA LEU A 714 -22.15 -25.79 3.39
C LEU A 714 -22.03 -24.66 4.43
N ALA A 715 -22.69 -24.81 5.57
CA ALA A 715 -22.52 -23.91 6.71
C ALA A 715 -21.11 -24.05 7.34
N GLY A 716 -20.66 -23.00 8.03
CA GLY A 716 -19.42 -23.09 8.80
C GLY A 716 -19.52 -24.15 9.90
N GLY A 717 -18.50 -25.01 10.04
CA GLY A 717 -18.51 -26.10 11.01
C GLY A 717 -17.57 -27.25 10.69
N PHE A 718 -17.57 -28.24 11.57
CA PHE A 718 -16.81 -29.49 11.41
C PHE A 718 -17.65 -30.53 10.66
N TYR A 719 -16.99 -31.23 9.71
CA TYR A 719 -17.59 -32.25 8.88
C TYR A 719 -16.65 -33.44 8.70
N VAL A 720 -17.22 -34.56 8.25
CA VAL A 720 -16.47 -35.76 7.87
C VAL A 720 -16.68 -36.02 6.40
N LEU A 721 -15.61 -35.93 5.62
CA LEU A 721 -15.56 -36.33 4.23
C LEU A 721 -15.30 -37.84 4.14
N GLN A 722 -16.08 -38.54 3.33
CA GLN A 722 -15.88 -39.93 2.94
C GLN A 722 -15.75 -40.01 1.43
N ILE A 723 -14.81 -40.84 0.95
CA ILE A 723 -14.48 -41.00 -0.46
C ILE A 723 -14.57 -42.47 -0.82
N TYR A 724 -15.28 -42.73 -1.88
CA TYR A 724 -15.52 -44.08 -2.37
C TYR A 724 -15.10 -44.24 -3.82
N GLN A 725 -14.52 -45.41 -4.15
CA GLN A 725 -14.35 -45.83 -5.53
C GLN A 725 -15.23 -47.09 -5.75
N GLY A 726 -16.24 -46.95 -6.60
CA GLY A 726 -17.34 -47.92 -6.63
C GLY A 726 -18.04 -48.02 -5.28
N ASN A 727 -18.11 -49.25 -4.72
CA ASN A 727 -18.68 -49.50 -3.41
C ASN A 727 -17.66 -49.57 -2.26
N VAL A 728 -16.40 -49.37 -2.55
CA VAL A 728 -15.30 -49.44 -1.57
C VAL A 728 -14.96 -48.02 -1.07
N ARG A 729 -14.99 -47.85 0.25
CA ARG A 729 -14.50 -46.60 0.84
C ARG A 729 -12.97 -46.58 0.83
N ILE A 730 -12.38 -45.67 0.06
CA ILE A 730 -10.95 -45.52 -0.12
C ILE A 730 -10.36 -44.46 0.80
N GLY A 731 -11.19 -43.56 1.38
CA GLY A 731 -10.71 -42.52 2.27
C GLY A 731 -11.75 -41.94 3.20
N ARG A 732 -11.27 -41.40 4.34
CA ARG A 732 -12.01 -40.57 5.29
C ARG A 732 -11.13 -39.46 5.81
N ARG A 733 -11.66 -38.21 5.84
CA ARG A 733 -10.95 -37.04 6.37
C ARG A 733 -11.90 -36.18 7.21
N ASN A 734 -11.38 -35.58 8.27
CA ASN A 734 -12.08 -34.52 8.98
C ASN A 734 -11.80 -33.19 8.26
N ILE A 735 -12.82 -32.42 8.00
CA ILE A 735 -12.74 -31.13 7.33
C ILE A 735 -13.45 -30.05 8.12
N ILE A 736 -13.00 -28.83 7.97
CA ILE A 736 -13.58 -27.64 8.59
C ILE A 736 -14.03 -26.73 7.44
N ILE A 737 -15.26 -26.23 7.50
CA ILE A 737 -15.78 -25.19 6.63
C ILE A 737 -15.75 -23.88 7.40
N SER A 738 -15.05 -22.85 6.88
CA SER A 738 -15.03 -21.49 7.43
C SER A 738 -15.98 -20.60 6.62
N ARG A 739 -16.78 -19.78 7.30
CA ARG A 739 -17.70 -18.81 6.71
C ARG A 739 -17.42 -17.42 7.29
#